data_f5d38c84f7122c6bbc5ec272deafce56
#
_entry.id   f5d38c84f7122c6bbc5ec272deafce56
#
_cell.length_a   1.000
_cell.length_b   1.000
_cell.length_c   1.000
_cell.angle_alpha   90.00
_cell.angle_beta   90.00
_cell.angle_gamma   90.00
#
_symmetry.space_group_name_H-M   'P 1'
#
loop_
_entity.id
_entity.type
_entity.pdbx_description
1 polymer ?
#
loop_
_entity_poly.entity_id
_entity_poly.type
_entity_poly.pdbx_seq_one_letter_code
_entity_poly.pdbx_strand_id
1 'polypeptide(L)'
;MKKTLLFLVALLSLQTFADGKPVALFGHSSDVSRMRKEVLQPIGIALETPKVWLKPEEMKKYSVIYFGEKRVAGADYSKAFTNYVSNGGIIIFTGGSPIGLTGKSRVLNQAANFLGYSYQGNLKGVKIDNIRFKTSPTAKALGFSGRSFTWKDGVNSYPYRIKNLEIVAEFISGKKRYPAVTVKKIGKGEIWWVAPMYFRFVDKQKNTGYADAEGRFILTESGKNIEALKKLYIAIFRRAKNLKTVELPKSTWGTVPLAAPGNLKYDSTFKNKPTYKKPVKLANRFKLSEDGKALAQIVITHKNFRYRAAELKYHLEAITGAKFPVVYPKKRNAKMAAIIFEQGSDPETVSIKTTDNTVTLSGNTSLGMFYILEKLGCRYLWPGKLGKVIPKQPTLWMPDIQMDKKPMLAKRHIRSGGGGLSERGFSGMKRCGVEAEEAKKLAALRASASRDAKGNSGFFAWHGNGGTTPYAWGHTFGWLYGKYGKTNPEFFALQPDGSRSQEDSPDRCRLCMSNPGLIKVIAQDAIEKFRKNPNRKAVSICLNDGGRARFCMCEECRKLDPPNAHPWKTSFNIKGIPTVVNYVQLTDRVLTFANRITEEINKVLPGKGVTIYIYSCYSTEPAAVKPHPNVVLISTTMNYTKDSSRAQSLKTLASLASFGNVLIWRPNALRGFGNIAAPQNYARRMFEDAELLKFNNIIAMDFDCNYGFWSAKALTYYTLSKAMWNPDRLSYDDIVDDYCRTGFGDAAEYVKKYFTELENIYTRAAARECDYCDEFTVQKIEELEKILADAKSATSDADIKARVQFLEYGLAVGKFSTKLYDARKANDMKTYKALQKEYKAYLRKLAAESPLSYSLSSLGFNTRFLYR
;
A
#
# COMPACT_ATOMS: atom_id res chain seq x y z
N MET A 1 -0.51 -0.06 -53.96
CA MET A 1 0.88 0.09 -53.45
C MET A 1 1.00 0.57 -52.01
N LYS A 2 0.05 1.27 -51.39
CA LYS A 2 0.13 1.71 -49.96
C LYS A 2 -0.25 0.65 -48.94
N LYS A 3 -0.98 -0.41 -49.29
CA LYS A 3 -1.33 -1.53 -48.38
C LYS A 3 -0.24 -2.60 -48.25
N THR A 4 0.65 -2.71 -49.21
CA THR A 4 1.75 -3.65 -49.19
C THR A 4 2.96 -3.16 -48.38
N LEU A 5 3.10 -1.85 -48.24
CA LEU A 5 4.18 -1.24 -47.43
C LEU A 5 3.93 -1.34 -45.91
N LEU A 6 2.66 -1.36 -45.48
CA LEU A 6 2.31 -1.53 -44.06
C LEU A 6 2.50 -3.00 -43.62
N PHE A 7 2.36 -3.97 -44.51
CA PHE A 7 2.60 -5.38 -44.19
C PHE A 7 4.10 -5.73 -44.12
N LEU A 8 4.96 -5.02 -44.86
CA LEU A 8 6.41 -5.18 -44.78
C LEU A 8 7.01 -4.55 -43.50
N VAL A 9 6.44 -3.47 -42.95
CA VAL A 9 6.89 -2.86 -41.69
C VAL A 9 6.45 -3.70 -40.48
N ALA A 10 5.33 -4.40 -40.54
CA ALA A 10 4.90 -5.36 -39.53
C ALA A 10 5.70 -6.69 -39.54
N LEU A 11 6.25 -7.07 -40.71
CA LEU A 11 7.10 -8.25 -40.85
C LEU A 11 8.56 -8.00 -40.46
N LEU A 12 9.02 -6.76 -40.42
CA LEU A 12 10.38 -6.39 -39.97
C LEU A 12 10.54 -6.37 -38.43
N SER A 13 9.46 -6.51 -37.67
CA SER A 13 9.50 -6.69 -36.22
C SER A 13 9.61 -8.16 -35.76
N LEU A 14 9.49 -9.11 -36.67
CA LEU A 14 9.78 -10.53 -36.47
C LEU A 14 11.08 -10.90 -37.19
N GLN A 15 12.23 -10.36 -36.74
CA GLN A 15 13.51 -10.95 -37.12
C GLN A 15 13.56 -12.34 -36.52
N THR A 16 13.36 -13.36 -37.38
CA THR A 16 13.63 -14.76 -37.10
C THR A 16 15.07 -14.88 -36.61
N PHE A 17 15.23 -15.40 -35.41
CA PHE A 17 16.53 -15.73 -34.82
C PHE A 17 17.30 -16.64 -35.80
N ALA A 18 18.62 -16.51 -35.92
CA ALA A 18 19.46 -17.25 -36.83
C ALA A 18 19.35 -18.79 -36.64
N ASP A 19 18.83 -19.26 -35.49
CA ASP A 19 18.64 -20.69 -35.18
C ASP A 19 17.27 -21.03 -34.56
N GLY A 20 16.38 -20.05 -34.37
CA GLY A 20 15.03 -20.25 -33.83
C GLY A 20 14.95 -20.75 -32.38
N LYS A 21 16.07 -21.09 -31.74
CA LYS A 21 16.10 -21.70 -30.41
C LYS A 21 16.09 -20.64 -29.29
N PRO A 22 15.29 -20.85 -28.24
CA PRO A 22 15.22 -19.88 -27.09
C PRO A 22 16.51 -19.92 -26.24
N VAL A 23 16.60 -18.91 -25.34
CA VAL A 23 17.60 -18.86 -24.27
C VAL A 23 16.99 -19.46 -22.99
N ALA A 24 17.69 -20.40 -22.36
CA ALA A 24 17.33 -20.92 -21.04
C ALA A 24 17.94 -20.06 -19.92
N LEU A 25 17.10 -19.60 -18.96
CA LEU A 25 17.54 -18.82 -17.81
C LEU A 25 17.42 -19.63 -16.51
N PHE A 26 18.53 -19.81 -15.81
CA PHE A 26 18.60 -20.39 -14.49
C PHE A 26 19.17 -19.38 -13.49
N GLY A 27 18.62 -19.31 -12.28
CA GLY A 27 19.13 -18.42 -11.24
C GLY A 27 18.12 -18.17 -10.14
N HIS A 28 18.47 -17.23 -9.25
CA HIS A 28 17.53 -16.72 -8.26
C HIS A 28 16.39 -15.97 -8.98
N SER A 29 15.17 -16.02 -8.43
CA SER A 29 13.98 -15.44 -9.08
C SER A 29 14.14 -13.96 -9.43
N SER A 30 14.83 -13.18 -8.60
CA SER A 30 15.10 -11.76 -8.86
C SER A 30 16.09 -11.55 -10.01
N ASP A 31 17.16 -12.34 -10.07
CA ASP A 31 18.17 -12.29 -11.13
C ASP A 31 17.58 -12.66 -12.49
N VAL A 32 16.89 -13.80 -12.54
CA VAL A 32 16.22 -14.27 -13.75
C VAL A 32 15.16 -13.27 -14.23
N SER A 33 14.36 -12.70 -13.32
CA SER A 33 13.35 -11.72 -13.67
C SER A 33 13.96 -10.43 -14.23
N ARG A 34 15.05 -9.94 -13.66
CA ARG A 34 15.74 -8.74 -14.15
C ARG A 34 16.45 -9.00 -15.48
N MET A 35 17.20 -10.11 -15.59
CA MET A 35 17.84 -10.47 -16.84
C MET A 35 16.83 -10.57 -17.98
N ARG A 36 15.67 -11.20 -17.71
CA ARG A 36 14.56 -11.28 -18.65
C ARG A 36 14.07 -9.89 -19.06
N LYS A 37 13.64 -9.08 -18.09
CA LYS A 37 12.91 -7.82 -18.34
C LYS A 37 13.81 -6.68 -18.81
N GLU A 38 15.01 -6.60 -18.27
CA GLU A 38 15.88 -5.43 -18.44
C GLU A 38 16.95 -5.62 -19.50
N VAL A 39 17.30 -6.87 -19.84
CA VAL A 39 18.36 -7.19 -20.79
C VAL A 39 17.82 -7.89 -22.05
N LEU A 40 17.08 -8.97 -21.90
CA LEU A 40 16.75 -9.86 -23.02
C LEU A 40 15.47 -9.49 -23.75
N GLN A 41 14.38 -9.22 -23.05
CA GLN A 41 13.13 -8.78 -23.69
C GLN A 41 13.28 -7.50 -24.53
N PRO A 42 14.02 -6.46 -24.08
CA PRO A 42 14.22 -5.24 -24.87
C PRO A 42 14.96 -5.46 -26.19
N ILE A 43 15.69 -6.56 -26.34
CA ILE A 43 16.40 -6.92 -27.57
C ILE A 43 15.73 -8.06 -28.35
N GLY A 44 14.51 -8.42 -28.00
CA GLY A 44 13.67 -9.38 -28.73
C GLY A 44 14.12 -10.83 -28.65
N ILE A 45 14.90 -11.23 -27.63
CA ILE A 45 15.36 -12.62 -27.49
C ILE A 45 14.25 -13.49 -26.87
N ALA A 46 13.88 -14.57 -27.58
CA ALA A 46 12.99 -15.60 -27.04
C ALA A 46 13.67 -16.36 -25.90
N LEU A 47 12.93 -16.59 -24.80
CA LEU A 47 13.51 -17.13 -23.57
C LEU A 47 12.52 -18.03 -22.81
N GLU A 48 13.10 -19.02 -22.12
CA GLU A 48 12.40 -19.91 -21.20
C GLU A 48 13.07 -19.88 -19.83
N THR A 49 12.29 -20.23 -18.82
CA THR A 49 12.79 -20.38 -17.44
C THR A 49 12.42 -21.77 -16.97
N PRO A 50 13.27 -22.78 -17.24
CA PRO A 50 12.99 -24.15 -16.84
C PRO A 50 12.82 -24.26 -15.33
N LYS A 51 11.84 -25.02 -14.87
CA LYS A 51 11.54 -25.23 -13.44
C LYS A 51 12.51 -26.21 -12.79
N VAL A 52 13.06 -27.12 -13.57
CA VAL A 52 13.97 -28.18 -13.17
C VAL A 52 15.27 -28.09 -13.95
N TRP A 53 16.34 -28.73 -13.45
CA TRP A 53 17.61 -28.85 -14.15
C TRP A 53 17.43 -29.54 -15.50
N LEU A 54 18.03 -28.98 -16.55
CA LEU A 54 18.05 -29.60 -17.86
C LEU A 54 18.85 -30.91 -17.81
N LYS A 55 18.26 -31.96 -18.30
CA LYS A 55 19.00 -33.16 -18.62
C LYS A 55 19.96 -32.87 -19.76
N PRO A 56 21.09 -33.61 -19.88
CA PRO A 56 22.05 -33.41 -20.98
C PRO A 56 21.43 -33.37 -22.37
N GLU A 57 20.44 -34.22 -22.60
CA GLU A 57 19.71 -34.33 -23.88
C GLU A 57 18.79 -33.13 -24.15
N GLU A 58 18.36 -32.42 -23.13
CA GLU A 58 17.48 -31.26 -23.26
C GLU A 58 18.24 -29.97 -23.60
N MET A 59 19.55 -29.93 -23.31
CA MET A 59 20.37 -28.72 -23.54
C MET A 59 20.34 -28.31 -25.03
N LYS A 60 20.26 -29.25 -25.96
CA LYS A 60 20.21 -28.99 -27.39
C LYS A 60 18.97 -28.21 -27.87
N LYS A 61 17.94 -28.08 -27.01
CA LYS A 61 16.76 -27.25 -27.29
C LYS A 61 17.06 -25.74 -27.22
N TYR A 62 18.16 -25.36 -26.60
CA TYR A 62 18.52 -23.96 -26.37
C TYR A 62 19.77 -23.58 -27.14
N SER A 63 19.85 -22.35 -27.60
CA SER A 63 21.07 -21.79 -28.19
C SER A 63 22.03 -21.24 -27.15
N VAL A 64 21.50 -20.70 -26.07
CA VAL A 64 22.24 -20.14 -24.93
C VAL A 64 21.63 -20.65 -23.64
N ILE A 65 22.50 -21.07 -22.70
CA ILE A 65 22.11 -21.39 -21.33
C ILE A 65 22.78 -20.40 -20.39
N TYR A 66 21.98 -19.61 -19.68
CA TYR A 66 22.44 -18.62 -18.68
C TYR A 66 22.26 -19.13 -17.27
N PHE A 67 23.33 -19.09 -16.49
CA PHE A 67 23.35 -19.43 -15.06
C PHE A 67 23.63 -18.19 -14.22
N GLY A 68 22.57 -17.60 -13.61
CA GLY A 68 22.69 -16.59 -12.58
C GLY A 68 22.81 -17.24 -11.21
N GLU A 69 23.77 -16.87 -10.41
CA GLU A 69 24.04 -17.22 -8.99
C GLU A 69 23.45 -18.57 -8.45
N LYS A 70 23.04 -19.49 -9.27
CA LYS A 70 22.49 -20.78 -8.84
C LYS A 70 23.52 -21.89 -8.97
N ARG A 71 23.67 -22.67 -7.92
CA ARG A 71 24.59 -23.82 -7.88
C ARG A 71 24.05 -24.92 -8.80
N VAL A 72 24.93 -25.48 -9.61
CA VAL A 72 24.69 -26.72 -10.31
C VAL A 72 24.91 -27.84 -9.30
N ALA A 73 23.85 -28.53 -8.89
CA ALA A 73 23.95 -29.54 -7.84
C ALA A 73 24.17 -30.95 -8.41
N GLY A 74 25.13 -31.69 -7.88
CA GLY A 74 25.13 -33.14 -7.68
C GLY A 74 25.58 -34.04 -8.81
N ALA A 75 25.64 -33.61 -10.10
CA ALA A 75 26.08 -34.45 -11.19
C ALA A 75 27.26 -33.83 -11.95
N ASP A 76 28.13 -34.66 -12.49
CA ASP A 76 29.22 -34.20 -13.37
C ASP A 76 28.65 -33.83 -14.76
N TYR A 77 28.32 -32.53 -14.89
CA TYR A 77 27.86 -31.96 -16.18
C TYR A 77 29.02 -31.63 -17.15
N SER A 78 30.27 -31.87 -16.78
CA SER A 78 31.42 -31.48 -17.61
C SER A 78 31.39 -32.09 -19.02
N LYS A 79 31.05 -33.35 -19.13
CA LYS A 79 30.92 -34.04 -20.42
C LYS A 79 29.72 -33.52 -21.21
N ALA A 80 28.60 -33.30 -20.55
CA ALA A 80 27.40 -32.75 -21.16
C ALA A 80 27.59 -31.32 -21.67
N PHE A 81 28.23 -30.45 -20.87
CA PHE A 81 28.59 -29.09 -21.26
C PHE A 81 29.57 -29.06 -22.42
N THR A 82 30.59 -29.94 -22.41
CA THR A 82 31.54 -30.08 -23.51
C THR A 82 30.82 -30.43 -24.78
N ASN A 83 29.98 -31.46 -24.75
CA ASN A 83 29.21 -31.89 -25.95
C ASN A 83 28.29 -30.78 -26.44
N TYR A 84 27.55 -30.12 -25.54
CA TYR A 84 26.65 -29.04 -25.91
C TYR A 84 27.40 -27.87 -26.56
N VAL A 85 28.50 -27.42 -25.96
CA VAL A 85 29.28 -26.28 -26.46
C VAL A 85 30.05 -26.65 -27.72
N SER A 86 30.65 -27.85 -27.81
CA SER A 86 31.39 -28.32 -29.02
C SER A 86 30.48 -28.32 -30.25
N ASN A 87 29.18 -28.53 -30.06
CA ASN A 87 28.17 -28.50 -31.12
C ASN A 87 27.55 -27.10 -31.37
N GLY A 88 28.14 -26.04 -30.81
CA GLY A 88 27.75 -24.67 -31.10
C GLY A 88 26.87 -24.02 -30.01
N GLY A 89 26.55 -24.73 -28.92
CA GLY A 89 25.85 -24.15 -27.78
C GLY A 89 26.71 -23.14 -27.00
N ILE A 90 26.06 -22.17 -26.35
CA ILE A 90 26.74 -21.16 -25.55
C ILE A 90 26.26 -21.23 -24.09
N ILE A 91 27.24 -21.20 -23.17
CA ILE A 91 26.97 -21.14 -21.74
C ILE A 91 27.50 -19.82 -21.18
N ILE A 92 26.65 -19.13 -20.37
CA ILE A 92 27.02 -17.90 -19.67
C ILE A 92 26.85 -18.12 -18.17
N PHE A 93 27.95 -18.07 -17.44
CA PHE A 93 27.95 -18.06 -15.97
C PHE A 93 28.11 -16.66 -15.42
N THR A 94 27.42 -16.33 -14.32
CA THR A 94 27.59 -15.05 -13.63
C THR A 94 27.85 -15.23 -12.14
N GLY A 95 28.52 -14.26 -11.54
CA GLY A 95 28.80 -14.23 -10.12
C GLY A 95 30.17 -14.78 -9.71
N GLY A 96 30.35 -14.95 -8.41
CA GLY A 96 31.63 -15.21 -7.79
C GLY A 96 32.24 -16.58 -8.06
N SER A 97 31.46 -17.54 -8.50
CA SER A 97 31.96 -18.83 -8.95
C SER A 97 31.01 -19.40 -10.01
N PRO A 98 31.49 -19.84 -11.14
CA PRO A 98 30.67 -20.46 -12.17
C PRO A 98 29.98 -21.75 -11.72
N ILE A 99 30.52 -22.35 -10.66
CA ILE A 99 30.02 -23.57 -10.03
C ILE A 99 30.12 -23.35 -8.53
N GLY A 100 28.99 -23.34 -7.84
CA GLY A 100 28.85 -22.96 -6.42
C GLY A 100 29.75 -23.79 -5.47
N LEU A 101 31.03 -23.41 -5.41
CA LEU A 101 32.05 -24.08 -4.63
C LEU A 101 31.95 -23.66 -3.16
N THR A 102 31.15 -24.37 -2.40
CA THR A 102 31.32 -24.38 -0.95
C THR A 102 31.67 -25.79 -0.52
N GLY A 103 32.92 -26.00 -0.13
CA GLY A 103 33.40 -27.13 0.64
C GLY A 103 33.75 -28.38 -0.15
N LYS A 104 34.76 -29.01 0.27
CA LYS A 104 35.28 -30.40 0.23
C LYS A 104 34.88 -31.45 -0.85
N SER A 105 34.25 -31.10 -1.98
CA SER A 105 33.87 -32.14 -2.93
C SER A 105 34.76 -32.21 -4.16
N ARG A 106 35.22 -33.43 -4.49
CA ARG A 106 36.03 -33.81 -5.65
C ARG A 106 35.39 -33.40 -6.99
N VAL A 107 34.09 -33.44 -7.08
CA VAL A 107 33.26 -33.12 -8.26
C VAL A 107 33.46 -31.66 -8.70
N LEU A 108 33.73 -30.77 -7.78
CA LEU A 108 33.84 -29.33 -8.02
C LEU A 108 35.18 -28.94 -8.65
N ASN A 109 36.26 -29.70 -8.38
CA ASN A 109 37.54 -29.50 -9.03
C ASN A 109 37.50 -29.95 -10.50
N GLN A 110 36.73 -30.94 -10.85
CA GLN A 110 36.59 -31.43 -12.23
C GLN A 110 35.87 -30.41 -13.13
N ALA A 111 34.82 -29.78 -12.65
CA ALA A 111 34.12 -28.76 -13.40
C ALA A 111 34.92 -27.45 -13.51
N ALA A 112 35.68 -27.08 -12.48
CA ALA A 112 36.59 -25.95 -12.55
C ALA A 112 37.71 -26.21 -13.55
N ASN A 113 38.31 -27.43 -13.58
CA ASN A 113 39.33 -27.83 -14.53
C ASN A 113 38.79 -27.84 -15.98
N PHE A 114 37.56 -28.29 -16.18
CA PHE A 114 36.89 -28.25 -17.49
C PHE A 114 36.73 -26.78 -17.99
N LEU A 115 36.35 -25.86 -17.11
CA LEU A 115 36.24 -24.44 -17.43
C LEU A 115 37.59 -23.73 -17.52
N GLY A 116 38.71 -24.40 -17.19
CA GLY A 116 40.07 -23.86 -17.22
C GLY A 116 40.43 -23.01 -15.99
N TYR A 117 39.68 -23.17 -14.89
CA TYR A 117 39.95 -22.49 -13.62
C TYR A 117 40.59 -23.45 -12.61
N SER A 118 41.57 -23.00 -11.87
CA SER A 118 41.96 -23.59 -10.60
C SER A 118 41.57 -22.64 -9.46
N TYR A 119 40.74 -23.12 -8.55
CA TYR A 119 40.31 -22.34 -7.38
C TYR A 119 41.45 -22.26 -6.37
N GLN A 120 41.86 -21.05 -6.00
CA GLN A 120 42.95 -20.82 -5.05
C GLN A 120 42.53 -20.06 -3.78
N GLY A 121 41.25 -20.02 -3.45
CA GLY A 121 40.78 -19.37 -2.23
C GLY A 121 39.78 -18.27 -2.44
N ASN A 122 39.38 -17.64 -1.34
CA ASN A 122 38.35 -16.63 -1.29
C ASN A 122 38.95 -15.24 -1.23
N LEU A 123 38.61 -14.35 -2.15
CA LEU A 123 38.98 -12.93 -2.12
C LEU A 123 38.02 -12.09 -1.28
N LYS A 124 37.43 -12.66 -0.26
CA LYS A 124 36.53 -11.93 0.63
C LYS A 124 37.25 -10.70 1.21
N GLY A 125 36.72 -9.52 0.95
CA GLY A 125 37.27 -8.26 1.43
C GLY A 125 38.25 -7.55 0.49
N VAL A 126 38.55 -8.09 -0.70
CA VAL A 126 39.32 -7.35 -1.69
C VAL A 126 38.47 -6.21 -2.25
N LYS A 127 38.94 -4.98 -2.04
CA LYS A 127 38.32 -3.77 -2.60
C LYS A 127 38.72 -3.66 -4.07
N ILE A 128 37.76 -3.63 -4.94
CA ILE A 128 37.95 -3.40 -6.37
C ILE A 128 37.78 -1.91 -6.65
N ASP A 129 38.68 -1.33 -7.43
CA ASP A 129 38.68 0.06 -7.81
C ASP A 129 37.93 0.26 -9.13
N ASN A 130 38.19 -0.58 -10.12
CA ASN A 130 37.58 -0.52 -11.43
C ASN A 130 37.59 -1.86 -12.18
N ILE A 131 36.81 -1.92 -13.27
CA ILE A 131 36.88 -2.98 -14.29
C ILE A 131 37.50 -2.36 -15.55
N ARG A 132 38.52 -3.00 -16.10
CA ARG A 132 39.20 -2.59 -17.32
C ARG A 132 39.07 -3.66 -18.38
N PHE A 133 38.55 -3.31 -19.56
CA PHE A 133 38.51 -4.18 -20.72
C PHE A 133 39.85 -4.17 -21.43
N LYS A 134 40.31 -5.35 -21.85
CA LYS A 134 41.53 -5.53 -22.61
C LYS A 134 41.37 -5.06 -24.05
N THR A 135 42.51 -4.81 -24.70
CA THR A 135 42.55 -4.57 -26.14
C THR A 135 42.62 -5.90 -26.86
N SER A 136 41.51 -6.60 -26.97
CA SER A 136 41.43 -7.94 -27.58
C SER A 136 40.36 -7.97 -28.68
N PRO A 137 40.46 -8.91 -29.65
CA PRO A 137 39.43 -9.06 -30.69
C PRO A 137 38.04 -9.24 -30.12
N THR A 138 37.89 -10.01 -29.05
CA THR A 138 36.59 -10.24 -28.39
C THR A 138 36.07 -8.95 -27.72
N ALA A 139 36.90 -8.23 -26.98
CA ALA A 139 36.53 -6.96 -26.36
C ALA A 139 36.19 -5.90 -27.42
N LYS A 140 36.88 -5.90 -28.57
CA LYS A 140 36.58 -5.03 -29.72
C LYS A 140 35.23 -5.38 -30.33
N ALA A 141 34.96 -6.66 -30.53
CA ALA A 141 33.67 -7.16 -31.06
C ALA A 141 32.49 -6.83 -30.13
N LEU A 142 32.69 -6.77 -28.82
CA LEU A 142 31.67 -6.34 -27.83
C LEU A 142 31.53 -4.81 -27.73
N GLY A 143 32.39 -4.01 -28.37
CA GLY A 143 32.38 -2.55 -28.27
C GLY A 143 32.98 -2.00 -26.98
N PHE A 144 33.82 -2.78 -26.28
CA PHE A 144 34.40 -2.42 -24.97
C PHE A 144 35.94 -2.31 -24.95
N SER A 145 36.63 -2.53 -26.08
CA SER A 145 38.09 -2.52 -26.16
C SER A 145 38.70 -1.30 -25.50
N GLY A 146 39.65 -1.52 -24.55
CA GLY A 146 40.36 -0.47 -23.83
C GLY A 146 39.53 0.37 -22.84
N ARG A 147 38.19 0.13 -22.73
CA ARG A 147 37.32 0.87 -21.80
C ARG A 147 37.53 0.46 -20.36
N SER A 148 37.31 1.41 -19.45
CA SER A 148 37.33 1.16 -18.01
C SER A 148 36.15 1.87 -17.35
N PHE A 149 35.62 1.30 -16.27
CA PHE A 149 34.61 1.95 -15.43
C PHE A 149 34.80 1.57 -13.97
N THR A 150 34.41 2.48 -13.09
CA THR A 150 34.58 2.36 -11.66
C THR A 150 33.74 1.21 -11.12
N TRP A 151 34.34 0.39 -10.23
CA TRP A 151 33.64 -0.68 -9.56
C TRP A 151 33.94 -0.61 -8.06
N LYS A 152 32.97 -0.24 -7.27
CA LYS A 152 33.14 -0.06 -5.80
C LYS A 152 32.60 -1.23 -4.97
N ASP A 153 32.32 -2.36 -5.58
CA ASP A 153 31.79 -3.52 -4.87
C ASP A 153 32.87 -4.54 -4.52
N GLY A 154 32.75 -5.10 -3.33
CA GLY A 154 33.65 -6.18 -2.89
C GLY A 154 33.38 -7.48 -3.64
N VAL A 155 34.36 -8.28 -3.79
CA VAL A 155 34.31 -9.53 -4.55
C VAL A 155 34.45 -10.72 -3.61
N ASN A 156 33.56 -11.70 -3.70
CA ASN A 156 33.53 -12.80 -2.73
C ASN A 156 34.39 -14.00 -3.07
N SER A 157 34.65 -14.31 -4.35
CA SER A 157 35.59 -15.37 -4.77
C SER A 157 35.91 -15.30 -6.26
N TYR A 158 37.16 -15.58 -6.64
CA TYR A 158 37.64 -15.61 -8.02
C TYR A 158 38.61 -16.73 -8.28
N PRO A 159 38.63 -17.32 -9.48
CA PRO A 159 39.67 -18.27 -9.89
C PRO A 159 40.98 -17.54 -10.19
N TYR A 160 42.07 -18.04 -9.66
CA TYR A 160 43.41 -17.42 -9.81
C TYR A 160 44.20 -17.90 -11.00
N ARG A 161 44.08 -19.17 -11.37
CA ARG A 161 44.83 -19.74 -12.49
C ARG A 161 43.87 -19.97 -13.64
N ILE A 162 44.22 -19.38 -14.76
CA ILE A 162 43.43 -19.48 -16.00
C ILE A 162 44.28 -20.19 -17.03
N LYS A 163 43.79 -21.28 -17.57
CA LYS A 163 44.42 -22.02 -18.68
C LYS A 163 43.49 -21.99 -19.87
N ASN A 164 44.06 -21.69 -21.05
CA ASN A 164 43.33 -21.73 -22.32
C ASN A 164 42.01 -20.91 -22.34
N LEU A 165 42.05 -19.71 -21.73
CA LEU A 165 40.93 -18.76 -21.68
C LEU A 165 41.39 -17.42 -22.22
N GLU A 166 40.50 -16.70 -22.92
CA GLU A 166 40.68 -15.28 -23.21
C GLU A 166 40.15 -14.45 -22.05
N ILE A 167 40.96 -13.58 -21.49
CA ILE A 167 40.55 -12.57 -20.52
C ILE A 167 40.04 -11.36 -21.28
N VAL A 168 38.74 -11.11 -21.26
CA VAL A 168 38.11 -9.98 -21.93
C VAL A 168 38.15 -8.70 -21.08
N ALA A 169 37.97 -8.86 -19.75
CA ALA A 169 38.10 -7.76 -18.78
C ALA A 169 38.68 -8.23 -17.44
N GLU A 170 39.33 -7.28 -16.75
CA GLU A 170 39.97 -7.49 -15.46
C GLU A 170 39.39 -6.54 -14.39
N PHE A 171 39.22 -7.04 -13.16
CA PHE A 171 39.13 -6.17 -11.98
C PHE A 171 40.48 -5.66 -11.57
N ILE A 172 40.53 -4.38 -11.24
CA ILE A 172 41.75 -3.71 -10.75
C ILE A 172 41.57 -3.41 -9.27
N SER A 173 42.57 -3.78 -8.46
CA SER A 173 42.65 -3.48 -7.03
C SER A 173 44.09 -3.03 -6.72
N GLY A 174 44.31 -1.72 -6.74
CA GLY A 174 45.66 -1.15 -6.72
C GLY A 174 46.52 -1.70 -7.87
N LYS A 175 47.69 -2.33 -7.54
CA LYS A 175 48.55 -2.98 -8.53
C LYS A 175 48.09 -4.40 -8.93
N LYS A 176 47.14 -4.99 -8.25
CA LYS A 176 46.63 -6.36 -8.50
C LYS A 176 45.55 -6.39 -9.56
N ARG A 177 45.57 -7.46 -10.36
CA ARG A 177 44.57 -7.67 -11.45
C ARG A 177 43.96 -9.06 -11.30
N TYR A 178 42.65 -9.13 -11.51
CA TYR A 178 41.89 -10.36 -11.41
C TYR A 178 40.92 -10.47 -12.59
N PRO A 179 40.71 -11.65 -13.19
CA PRO A 179 39.75 -11.79 -14.28
C PRO A 179 38.34 -11.36 -13.86
N ALA A 180 37.71 -10.56 -14.68
CA ALA A 180 36.34 -10.09 -14.49
C ALA A 180 35.36 -10.67 -15.54
N VAL A 181 35.82 -10.76 -16.78
CA VAL A 181 35.08 -11.35 -17.89
C VAL A 181 36.02 -12.23 -18.68
N THR A 182 35.66 -13.49 -18.87
CA THR A 182 36.46 -14.46 -19.64
C THR A 182 35.58 -15.22 -20.63
N VAL A 183 36.21 -15.70 -21.70
CA VAL A 183 35.59 -16.58 -22.69
C VAL A 183 36.51 -17.73 -23.06
N LYS A 184 35.93 -18.92 -23.20
CA LYS A 184 36.61 -20.12 -23.71
C LYS A 184 35.87 -20.67 -24.92
N LYS A 185 36.59 -20.87 -26.01
CA LYS A 185 36.03 -21.56 -27.20
C LYS A 185 36.23 -23.06 -27.04
N ILE A 186 35.20 -23.82 -27.40
CA ILE A 186 35.21 -25.27 -27.40
C ILE A 186 34.43 -25.74 -28.64
N GLY A 187 35.12 -26.30 -29.64
CA GLY A 187 34.51 -26.62 -30.90
C GLY A 187 33.84 -25.39 -31.57
N LYS A 188 32.54 -25.47 -31.87
CA LYS A 188 31.79 -24.40 -32.49
C LYS A 188 31.16 -23.39 -31.52
N GLY A 189 31.22 -23.62 -30.19
CA GLY A 189 30.56 -22.80 -29.17
C GLY A 189 31.52 -22.10 -28.21
N GLU A 190 30.92 -21.42 -27.24
CA GLU A 190 31.65 -20.58 -26.26
C GLU A 190 31.12 -20.77 -24.85
N ILE A 191 31.99 -20.69 -23.86
CA ILE A 191 31.67 -20.58 -22.45
C ILE A 191 32.13 -19.22 -21.94
N TRP A 192 31.20 -18.44 -21.44
CA TRP A 192 31.43 -17.13 -20.84
C TRP A 192 31.35 -17.19 -19.34
N TRP A 193 32.24 -16.51 -18.66
CA TRP A 193 32.09 -16.19 -17.27
C TRP A 193 32.14 -14.68 -17.07
N VAL A 194 31.08 -14.13 -16.49
CA VAL A 194 30.89 -12.71 -16.23
C VAL A 194 30.76 -12.53 -14.73
N ALA A 195 31.88 -12.21 -14.06
CA ALA A 195 31.92 -12.05 -12.60
C ALA A 195 31.05 -10.92 -12.08
N PRO A 196 30.96 -9.75 -12.73
CA PRO A 196 30.03 -8.70 -12.33
C PRO A 196 28.59 -9.15 -12.54
N MET A 197 27.87 -9.36 -11.43
CA MET A 197 26.45 -9.73 -11.46
C MET A 197 25.58 -8.50 -11.62
N TYR A 198 24.87 -8.40 -12.73
CA TYR A 198 24.04 -7.23 -13.05
C TYR A 198 23.05 -6.89 -11.94
N PHE A 199 22.29 -7.86 -11.46
CA PHE A 199 21.25 -7.59 -10.48
C PHE A 199 21.78 -7.17 -9.09
N ARG A 200 22.91 -7.72 -8.62
CA ARG A 200 23.51 -7.32 -7.35
C ARG A 200 24.08 -5.91 -7.40
N PHE A 201 24.66 -5.54 -8.52
CA PHE A 201 25.16 -4.19 -8.70
C PHE A 201 24.03 -3.17 -8.71
N VAL A 202 22.96 -3.47 -9.45
CA VAL A 202 21.76 -2.64 -9.52
C VAL A 202 21.07 -2.51 -8.15
N ASP A 203 20.99 -3.59 -7.36
CA ASP A 203 20.35 -3.55 -6.04
C ASP A 203 21.12 -2.70 -5.01
N LYS A 204 22.44 -2.61 -5.13
CA LYS A 204 23.28 -1.84 -4.21
C LYS A 204 23.36 -0.36 -4.53
N GLN A 205 23.12 0.03 -5.77
CA GLN A 205 23.23 1.42 -6.23
C GLN A 205 21.86 2.11 -6.20
N LYS A 206 21.61 2.98 -5.23
CA LYS A 206 20.33 3.68 -5.05
C LYS A 206 20.24 5.00 -5.79
N ASN A 207 21.36 5.68 -6.02
CA ASN A 207 21.41 7.02 -6.65
C ASN A 207 22.17 6.92 -7.97
N THR A 208 21.46 6.67 -9.06
CA THR A 208 22.06 6.40 -10.36
C THR A 208 21.90 7.55 -11.36
N GLY A 209 21.08 8.54 -11.04
CA GLY A 209 20.88 9.72 -11.86
C GLY A 209 20.00 10.77 -11.19
N TYR A 210 19.97 11.96 -11.76
CA TYR A 210 19.18 13.10 -11.31
C TYR A 210 18.75 13.95 -12.51
N ALA A 211 17.69 14.74 -12.35
CA ALA A 211 17.36 15.81 -13.29
C ALA A 211 18.08 17.09 -12.86
N ASP A 212 18.77 17.75 -13.79
CA ASP A 212 19.34 19.09 -13.57
C ASP A 212 18.26 20.19 -13.53
N ALA A 213 18.66 21.43 -13.36
CA ALA A 213 17.75 22.58 -13.28
C ALA A 213 16.91 22.77 -14.55
N GLU A 214 17.43 22.39 -15.69
CA GLU A 214 16.76 22.44 -17.00
C GLU A 214 15.94 21.18 -17.27
N GLY A 215 15.85 20.25 -16.30
CA GLY A 215 15.12 19.01 -16.42
C GLY A 215 15.82 17.93 -17.27
N ARG A 216 17.11 18.10 -17.59
CA ARG A 216 17.90 17.10 -18.32
C ARG A 216 18.30 15.99 -17.36
N PHE A 217 18.18 14.75 -17.83
CA PHE A 217 18.56 13.59 -17.01
C PHE A 217 20.07 13.35 -17.09
N ILE A 218 20.73 13.41 -15.94
CA ILE A 218 22.17 13.19 -15.78
C ILE A 218 22.40 11.89 -15.01
N LEU A 219 23.15 10.95 -15.61
CA LEU A 219 23.60 9.75 -14.92
C LEU A 219 24.77 10.09 -13.99
N THR A 220 24.68 9.65 -12.73
CA THR A 220 25.83 9.60 -11.82
C THR A 220 26.87 8.59 -12.34
N GLU A 221 28.08 8.57 -11.77
CA GLU A 221 29.07 7.56 -12.12
C GLU A 221 28.57 6.13 -11.89
N SER A 222 27.83 5.90 -10.81
CA SER A 222 27.18 4.60 -10.58
C SER A 222 26.16 4.27 -11.69
N GLY A 223 25.38 5.23 -12.14
CA GLY A 223 24.43 5.04 -13.22
C GLY A 223 25.11 4.72 -14.56
N LYS A 224 26.22 5.41 -14.88
CA LYS A 224 27.02 5.12 -16.06
C LYS A 224 27.59 3.70 -16.04
N ASN A 225 28.06 3.24 -14.88
CA ASN A 225 28.60 1.89 -14.71
C ASN A 225 27.53 0.79 -14.85
N ILE A 226 26.32 1.02 -14.31
CA ILE A 226 25.20 0.10 -14.49
C ILE A 226 24.79 0.02 -15.96
N GLU A 227 24.70 1.16 -16.65
CA GLU A 227 24.38 1.17 -18.08
C GLU A 227 25.46 0.46 -18.90
N ALA A 228 26.74 0.65 -18.59
CA ALA A 228 27.84 -0.06 -19.22
C ALA A 228 27.74 -1.58 -19.00
N LEU A 229 27.43 -2.03 -17.77
CA LEU A 229 27.27 -3.44 -17.46
C LEU A 229 26.07 -4.05 -18.19
N LYS A 230 24.95 -3.33 -18.27
CA LYS A 230 23.80 -3.74 -19.05
C LYS A 230 24.14 -3.89 -20.55
N LYS A 231 24.85 -2.91 -21.13
CA LYS A 231 25.35 -2.99 -22.52
C LYS A 231 26.26 -4.18 -22.73
N LEU A 232 27.11 -4.50 -21.76
CA LEU A 232 27.97 -5.68 -21.81
C LEU A 232 27.15 -6.99 -21.92
N TYR A 233 26.16 -7.19 -21.04
CA TYR A 233 25.31 -8.37 -21.14
C TYR A 233 24.53 -8.42 -22.46
N ILE A 234 23.98 -7.30 -22.92
CA ILE A 234 23.32 -7.20 -24.22
C ILE A 234 24.30 -7.58 -25.35
N ALA A 235 25.54 -7.10 -25.32
CA ALA A 235 26.55 -7.40 -26.35
C ALA A 235 26.94 -8.89 -26.35
N ILE A 236 27.11 -9.50 -25.18
CA ILE A 236 27.39 -10.94 -25.04
C ILE A 236 26.22 -11.77 -25.61
N PHE A 237 24.98 -11.45 -25.25
CA PHE A 237 23.82 -12.19 -25.75
C PHE A 237 23.60 -11.99 -27.27
N ARG A 238 23.84 -10.78 -27.79
CA ARG A 238 23.79 -10.53 -29.24
C ARG A 238 24.84 -11.29 -29.99
N ARG A 239 26.07 -11.28 -29.50
CA ARG A 239 27.14 -12.12 -30.04
C ARG A 239 26.73 -13.59 -30.02
N ALA A 240 26.24 -14.06 -28.89
CA ALA A 240 25.81 -15.45 -28.71
C ALA A 240 24.67 -15.85 -29.63
N LYS A 241 23.81 -14.92 -30.02
CA LYS A 241 22.69 -15.15 -30.97
C LYS A 241 22.99 -14.71 -32.41
N ASN A 242 24.23 -14.26 -32.67
CA ASN A 242 24.63 -13.69 -33.98
C ASN A 242 23.73 -12.54 -34.46
N LEU A 243 23.23 -11.73 -33.53
CA LEU A 243 22.34 -10.61 -33.82
C LEU A 243 23.14 -9.33 -34.14
N LYS A 244 22.73 -8.59 -35.17
CA LYS A 244 23.30 -7.27 -35.48
C LYS A 244 23.11 -6.30 -34.32
N THR A 245 24.07 -5.42 -34.10
CA THR A 245 24.00 -4.35 -33.11
C THR A 245 22.97 -3.32 -33.55
N VAL A 246 21.89 -3.16 -32.81
CA VAL A 246 20.90 -2.09 -32.99
C VAL A 246 21.12 -1.07 -31.89
N GLU A 247 21.27 0.21 -32.24
CA GLU A 247 21.30 1.27 -31.21
C GLU A 247 19.95 1.31 -30.47
N LEU A 248 20.02 1.38 -29.15
CA LEU A 248 18.82 1.62 -28.35
C LEU A 248 18.34 3.07 -28.60
N PRO A 249 17.02 3.33 -28.67
CA PRO A 249 16.49 4.66 -28.82
C PRO A 249 17.07 5.61 -27.76
N LYS A 250 17.47 6.81 -28.15
CA LYS A 250 17.89 7.85 -27.20
C LYS A 250 16.68 8.25 -26.34
N SER A 251 16.92 8.40 -25.03
CA SER A 251 15.90 8.96 -24.15
C SER A 251 15.60 10.40 -24.53
N THR A 252 14.31 10.75 -24.57
CA THR A 252 13.86 12.14 -24.78
C THR A 252 13.57 12.84 -23.45
N TRP A 253 13.78 12.16 -22.34
CA TRP A 253 13.50 12.69 -21.01
C TRP A 253 14.40 13.87 -20.65
N GLY A 254 13.79 14.90 -20.05
CA GLY A 254 14.52 16.05 -19.51
C GLY A 254 15.06 17.03 -20.53
N THR A 255 14.70 16.92 -21.82
CA THR A 255 15.16 17.83 -22.88
C THR A 255 14.33 19.11 -22.98
N VAL A 256 13.18 19.17 -22.35
CA VAL A 256 12.22 20.27 -22.43
C VAL A 256 12.16 21.03 -21.12
N PRO A 257 12.23 22.38 -21.11
CA PRO A 257 12.09 23.20 -19.92
C PRO A 257 10.73 23.00 -19.22
N LEU A 258 10.70 23.25 -17.92
CA LEU A 258 9.47 23.34 -17.12
C LEU A 258 8.65 24.56 -17.56
N ALA A 259 7.37 24.63 -17.18
CA ALA A 259 6.52 25.80 -17.38
C ALA A 259 7.06 27.03 -16.63
N ALA A 260 6.53 28.21 -16.98
CA ALA A 260 6.85 29.43 -16.26
C ALA A 260 6.48 29.32 -14.76
N PRO A 261 7.17 30.07 -13.88
CA PRO A 261 6.81 30.14 -12.48
C PRO A 261 5.35 30.54 -12.25
N GLY A 262 4.70 29.90 -11.27
CA GLY A 262 3.33 30.26 -10.86
C GLY A 262 3.34 31.22 -9.66
N ASN A 263 2.22 31.94 -9.46
CA ASN A 263 2.10 32.96 -8.43
C ASN A 263 0.80 32.85 -7.61
N LEU A 264 0.27 31.63 -7.42
CA LEU A 264 -0.92 31.46 -6.60
C LEU A 264 -0.65 31.76 -5.12
N LYS A 265 -1.55 32.54 -4.51
CA LYS A 265 -1.56 32.80 -3.08
C LYS A 265 -2.71 32.03 -2.42
N TYR A 266 -2.48 31.57 -1.21
CA TYR A 266 -3.45 30.76 -0.46
C TYR A 266 -3.65 31.31 0.94
N ASP A 267 -4.85 31.06 1.48
CA ASP A 267 -5.05 31.07 2.90
C ASP A 267 -4.71 29.64 3.44
N SER A 268 -3.65 29.53 4.18
CA SER A 268 -3.12 28.26 4.68
C SER A 268 -3.60 27.94 6.11
N THR A 269 -4.64 28.61 6.58
CA THR A 269 -5.16 28.47 7.95
C THR A 269 -6.64 28.13 7.96
N PHE A 270 -7.03 27.23 8.85
CA PHE A 270 -8.44 26.97 9.14
C PHE A 270 -8.98 28.01 10.14
N LYS A 271 -10.09 28.66 9.77
CA LYS A 271 -10.68 29.75 10.57
C LYS A 271 -11.62 29.24 11.67
N ASN A 272 -12.36 28.18 11.38
CA ASN A 272 -13.33 27.62 12.31
C ASN A 272 -12.68 26.57 13.20
N LYS A 273 -12.85 26.73 14.52
CA LYS A 273 -12.40 25.74 15.50
C LYS A 273 -13.60 24.96 16.04
N PRO A 274 -13.45 23.65 16.32
CA PRO A 274 -14.50 22.89 16.96
C PRO A 274 -14.78 23.43 18.37
N THR A 275 -16.05 23.37 18.76
CA THR A 275 -16.48 23.67 20.12
C THR A 275 -17.08 22.44 20.75
N TYR A 276 -16.74 22.15 21.99
CA TYR A 276 -17.21 20.98 22.72
C TYR A 276 -18.18 21.36 23.82
N LYS A 277 -19.03 20.42 24.21
CA LYS A 277 -19.99 20.55 25.33
C LYS A 277 -19.67 19.49 26.38
N LYS A 278 -19.93 19.83 27.64
CA LYS A 278 -19.85 18.84 28.71
C LYS A 278 -20.94 17.78 28.56
N PRO A 279 -20.67 16.52 28.95
CA PRO A 279 -21.70 15.50 29.01
C PRO A 279 -22.88 15.91 29.89
N VAL A 280 -24.09 15.73 29.39
CA VAL A 280 -25.32 16.07 30.13
C VAL A 280 -26.02 14.79 30.50
N LYS A 281 -26.36 14.65 31.79
CA LYS A 281 -27.25 13.58 32.25
C LYS A 281 -28.69 13.95 31.88
N LEU A 282 -29.31 13.13 31.04
CA LEU A 282 -30.70 13.34 30.63
C LEU A 282 -31.66 12.93 31.73
N ALA A 283 -32.76 13.68 31.90
CA ALA A 283 -33.82 13.31 32.81
C ALA A 283 -34.54 12.02 32.33
N ASN A 284 -35.00 11.22 33.24
CA ASN A 284 -35.87 10.07 32.97
C ASN A 284 -37.27 10.55 32.60
N ARG A 285 -37.87 9.97 31.54
CA ARG A 285 -39.18 10.39 31.06
C ARG A 285 -40.27 9.37 31.40
N PHE A 286 -40.11 8.13 30.96
CA PHE A 286 -41.05 7.03 31.23
C PHE A 286 -40.32 5.67 31.36
N LYS A 287 -40.94 4.73 32.06
CA LYS A 287 -40.36 3.38 32.19
C LYS A 287 -40.56 2.55 30.93
N LEU A 288 -39.48 1.92 30.48
CA LEU A 288 -39.49 0.88 29.43
C LEU A 288 -39.81 -0.52 30.03
N SER A 289 -39.27 -0.78 31.22
CA SER A 289 -39.50 -2.00 31.99
C SER A 289 -39.43 -1.70 33.47
N GLU A 290 -40.03 -2.57 34.26
CA GLU A 290 -39.96 -2.59 35.72
C GLU A 290 -39.83 -4.03 36.17
N ASP A 291 -38.81 -4.33 37.00
CA ASP A 291 -38.51 -5.64 37.55
C ASP A 291 -38.57 -6.79 36.54
N GLY A 292 -37.99 -6.54 35.33
CA GLY A 292 -37.96 -7.52 34.25
C GLY A 292 -39.27 -7.69 33.49
N LYS A 293 -40.28 -6.84 33.71
CA LYS A 293 -41.54 -6.83 32.97
C LYS A 293 -41.56 -5.63 31.98
N ALA A 294 -41.89 -5.88 30.72
CA ALA A 294 -41.96 -4.84 29.72
C ALA A 294 -43.20 -3.93 29.94
N LEU A 295 -42.97 -2.65 30.02
CA LEU A 295 -43.99 -1.59 30.08
C LEU A 295 -44.13 -0.84 28.76
N ALA A 296 -43.22 -1.11 27.80
CA ALA A 296 -43.20 -0.49 26.49
C ALA A 296 -43.27 -1.53 25.37
N GLN A 297 -43.70 -1.08 24.21
CA GLN A 297 -43.75 -1.83 22.96
C GLN A 297 -42.97 -1.12 21.85
N ILE A 298 -42.53 -1.85 20.85
CA ILE A 298 -41.87 -1.32 19.67
C ILE A 298 -42.89 -1.26 18.53
N VAL A 299 -43.13 -0.09 18.00
CA VAL A 299 -44.12 0.15 16.91
C VAL A 299 -43.37 0.43 15.63
N ILE A 300 -43.67 -0.32 14.57
CA ILE A 300 -43.09 -0.10 13.23
C ILE A 300 -44.18 0.31 12.27
N THR A 301 -44.04 1.50 11.67
CA THR A 301 -45.06 2.01 10.70
C THR A 301 -44.92 1.37 9.33
N HIS A 302 -43.76 0.78 9.02
CA HIS A 302 -43.48 0.13 7.74
C HIS A 302 -42.59 -1.11 7.89
N LYS A 303 -42.76 -2.09 6.98
CA LYS A 303 -41.95 -3.36 6.98
C LYS A 303 -40.46 -3.15 6.90
N ASN A 304 -39.99 -2.07 6.33
CA ASN A 304 -38.55 -1.75 6.21
C ASN A 304 -37.86 -1.53 7.58
N PHE A 305 -38.62 -1.30 8.63
CA PHE A 305 -38.10 -1.14 9.99
C PHE A 305 -37.92 -2.45 10.77
N ARG A 306 -38.32 -3.60 10.21
CA ARG A 306 -38.26 -4.91 10.92
C ARG A 306 -36.88 -5.23 11.47
N TYR A 307 -35.83 -5.02 10.70
CA TYR A 307 -34.47 -5.30 11.14
C TYR A 307 -34.02 -4.38 12.28
N ARG A 308 -34.32 -3.08 12.20
CA ARG A 308 -34.02 -2.12 13.27
C ARG A 308 -34.79 -2.42 14.54
N ALA A 309 -36.09 -2.74 14.42
CA ALA A 309 -36.90 -3.15 15.56
C ALA A 309 -36.38 -4.43 16.21
N ALA A 310 -35.93 -5.40 15.42
CA ALA A 310 -35.33 -6.63 15.95
C ALA A 310 -33.99 -6.35 16.67
N GLU A 311 -33.16 -5.45 16.15
CA GLU A 311 -31.92 -5.03 16.82
C GLU A 311 -32.21 -4.31 18.14
N LEU A 312 -33.12 -3.34 18.12
CA LEU A 312 -33.55 -2.64 19.35
C LEU A 312 -34.14 -3.62 20.39
N LYS A 313 -35.05 -4.48 19.97
CA LYS A 313 -35.65 -5.52 20.81
C LYS A 313 -34.57 -6.39 21.48
N TYR A 314 -33.62 -6.88 20.71
CA TYR A 314 -32.49 -7.68 21.22
C TYR A 314 -31.74 -6.97 22.37
N HIS A 315 -31.41 -5.69 22.19
CA HIS A 315 -30.70 -4.94 23.20
C HIS A 315 -31.56 -4.65 24.44
N LEU A 316 -32.84 -4.24 24.25
CA LEU A 316 -33.74 -4.01 25.37
C LEU A 316 -34.00 -5.28 26.20
N GLU A 317 -34.21 -6.41 25.53
CA GLU A 317 -34.35 -7.72 26.20
C GLU A 317 -33.08 -8.16 26.91
N ALA A 318 -31.90 -7.87 26.31
CA ALA A 318 -30.60 -8.18 26.92
C ALA A 318 -30.29 -7.30 28.13
N ILE A 319 -30.74 -6.01 28.13
CA ILE A 319 -30.60 -5.10 29.28
C ILE A 319 -31.52 -5.55 30.43
N THR A 320 -32.80 -5.80 30.13
CA THR A 320 -33.86 -5.87 31.17
C THR A 320 -34.28 -7.28 31.54
N GLY A 321 -34.03 -8.27 30.69
CA GLY A 321 -34.63 -9.62 30.82
C GLY A 321 -36.09 -9.68 30.34
N ALA A 322 -36.75 -8.55 30.12
CA ALA A 322 -38.15 -8.45 29.71
C ALA A 322 -38.35 -8.82 28.24
N LYS A 323 -39.56 -9.20 27.83
CA LYS A 323 -39.94 -9.45 26.43
C LYS A 323 -40.70 -8.29 25.84
N PHE A 324 -40.12 -7.62 24.86
CA PHE A 324 -40.75 -6.45 24.20
C PHE A 324 -41.52 -6.85 22.96
N PRO A 325 -42.85 -6.54 22.88
CA PRO A 325 -43.64 -6.81 21.69
C PRO A 325 -43.23 -5.84 20.54
N VAL A 326 -43.19 -6.38 19.31
CA VAL A 326 -43.03 -5.59 18.11
C VAL A 326 -44.35 -5.63 17.34
N VAL A 327 -44.99 -4.49 17.17
CA VAL A 327 -46.33 -4.39 16.61
C VAL A 327 -46.41 -3.33 15.48
N TYR A 328 -47.49 -3.41 14.68
CA TYR A 328 -47.89 -2.35 13.76
C TYR A 328 -48.84 -1.38 14.46
N PRO A 329 -49.05 -0.16 13.97
CA PRO A 329 -49.91 0.85 14.62
C PRO A 329 -51.33 0.37 14.98
N LYS A 330 -51.95 -0.42 14.09
CA LYS A 330 -53.32 -0.99 14.33
C LYS A 330 -53.37 -1.99 15.52
N LYS A 331 -52.24 -2.54 15.93
CA LYS A 331 -52.13 -3.49 17.05
C LYS A 331 -51.44 -2.88 18.28
N ARG A 332 -51.26 -1.55 18.30
CA ARG A 332 -50.65 -0.83 19.42
C ARG A 332 -51.54 -0.89 20.65
N ASN A 333 -51.00 -1.29 21.79
CA ASN A 333 -51.69 -1.17 23.07
C ASN A 333 -51.52 0.26 23.60
N ALA A 334 -52.62 1.01 23.72
CA ALA A 334 -52.58 2.39 24.16
C ALA A 334 -52.12 2.57 25.63
N LYS A 335 -52.24 1.53 26.44
CA LYS A 335 -51.83 1.52 27.87
C LYS A 335 -50.32 1.31 28.02
N MET A 336 -49.63 0.86 26.99
CA MET A 336 -48.14 0.68 27.00
C MET A 336 -47.45 1.88 26.38
N ALA A 337 -46.31 2.28 26.96
CA ALA A 337 -45.40 3.20 26.32
C ALA A 337 -44.93 2.64 24.97
N ALA A 338 -44.46 3.49 24.08
CA ALA A 338 -44.06 3.05 22.75
C ALA A 338 -42.78 3.67 22.24
N ILE A 339 -41.92 2.83 21.61
CA ILE A 339 -40.80 3.23 20.77
C ILE A 339 -41.22 3.10 19.31
N ILE A 340 -41.37 4.20 18.61
CA ILE A 340 -42.02 4.28 17.28
C ILE A 340 -40.96 4.52 16.20
N PHE A 341 -40.91 3.64 15.21
CA PHE A 341 -40.15 3.86 13.97
C PHE A 341 -41.05 4.35 12.88
N GLU A 342 -40.79 5.55 12.37
CA GLU A 342 -41.56 6.12 11.26
C GLU A 342 -40.66 6.72 10.18
N GLN A 343 -41.22 6.96 9.02
CA GLN A 343 -40.51 7.55 7.90
C GLN A 343 -40.43 9.06 8.08
N GLY A 344 -39.21 9.61 7.99
CA GLY A 344 -38.98 11.04 7.96
C GLY A 344 -38.88 11.57 6.53
N SER A 345 -38.94 12.89 6.39
CA SER A 345 -38.78 13.59 5.11
C SER A 345 -37.34 13.52 4.56
N ASP A 346 -36.32 13.57 5.44
CA ASP A 346 -34.93 13.46 5.07
C ASP A 346 -34.29 12.19 5.68
N PRO A 347 -33.85 11.20 4.86
CA PRO A 347 -33.28 9.96 5.33
C PRO A 347 -31.91 10.11 5.99
N GLU A 348 -31.25 11.27 5.88
CA GLU A 348 -29.97 11.55 6.54
C GLU A 348 -30.10 12.24 7.90
N THR A 349 -31.21 12.92 8.13
CA THR A 349 -31.48 13.59 9.43
C THR A 349 -31.87 12.55 10.48
N VAL A 350 -31.30 12.65 11.67
CA VAL A 350 -31.67 11.87 12.86
C VAL A 350 -32.65 12.68 13.67
N SER A 351 -33.92 12.28 13.69
CA SER A 351 -34.94 12.91 14.53
C SER A 351 -35.41 11.94 15.62
N ILE A 352 -35.31 12.36 16.87
CA ILE A 352 -35.78 11.64 18.06
C ILE A 352 -36.58 12.63 18.90
N LYS A 353 -37.85 12.29 19.18
CA LYS A 353 -38.74 13.08 20.01
C LYS A 353 -39.33 12.22 21.12
N THR A 354 -38.99 12.50 22.36
CA THR A 354 -39.59 11.87 23.52
C THR A 354 -40.75 12.70 24.06
N THR A 355 -41.83 12.02 24.42
CA THR A 355 -42.99 12.56 25.11
C THR A 355 -43.20 11.80 26.43
N ASP A 356 -44.33 12.00 27.12
CA ASP A 356 -44.60 11.35 28.42
C ASP A 356 -44.67 9.82 28.34
N ASN A 357 -45.03 9.25 27.23
CA ASN A 357 -45.18 7.81 27.06
C ASN A 357 -44.70 7.27 25.69
N THR A 358 -44.11 8.14 24.86
CA THR A 358 -43.58 7.68 23.57
C THR A 358 -42.22 8.27 23.27
N VAL A 359 -41.43 7.55 22.49
CA VAL A 359 -40.29 8.09 21.76
C VAL A 359 -40.40 7.73 20.29
N THR A 360 -40.35 8.74 19.44
CA THR A 360 -40.48 8.60 18.00
C THR A 360 -39.12 8.79 17.34
N LEU A 361 -38.72 7.84 16.47
CA LEU A 361 -37.54 7.89 15.64
C LEU A 361 -37.96 8.06 14.18
N SER A 362 -37.45 9.08 13.51
CA SER A 362 -37.69 9.29 12.07
C SER A 362 -36.42 9.69 11.32
N GLY A 363 -36.46 9.67 9.99
CA GLY A 363 -35.31 9.93 9.13
C GLY A 363 -34.25 8.81 9.20
N ASN A 364 -33.04 9.09 9.67
CA ASN A 364 -32.02 8.06 9.87
C ASN A 364 -32.26 7.28 11.17
N THR A 365 -33.28 6.45 11.16
CA THR A 365 -33.73 5.69 12.34
C THR A 365 -32.67 4.69 12.83
N SER A 366 -31.70 4.27 12.00
CA SER A 366 -30.58 3.42 12.47
C SER A 366 -29.67 4.19 13.41
N LEU A 367 -29.23 5.39 13.03
CA LEU A 367 -28.42 6.25 13.90
C LEU A 367 -29.19 6.69 15.15
N GLY A 368 -30.46 7.00 15.02
CA GLY A 368 -31.34 7.33 16.15
C GLY A 368 -31.45 6.18 17.16
N MET A 369 -31.65 4.95 16.67
CA MET A 369 -31.68 3.75 17.50
C MET A 369 -30.37 3.52 18.26
N PHE A 370 -29.23 3.61 17.58
CA PHE A 370 -27.92 3.42 18.22
C PHE A 370 -27.64 4.52 19.25
N TYR A 371 -28.03 5.76 18.95
CA TYR A 371 -27.93 6.86 19.90
C TYR A 371 -28.76 6.58 21.17
N ILE A 372 -30.01 6.11 21.03
CA ILE A 372 -30.84 5.72 22.19
C ILE A 372 -30.14 4.62 22.97
N LEU A 373 -29.66 3.56 22.32
CA LEU A 373 -28.96 2.46 22.97
C LEU A 373 -27.72 2.92 23.76
N GLU A 374 -26.97 3.91 23.22
CA GLU A 374 -25.85 4.51 23.95
C GLU A 374 -26.33 5.31 25.18
N LYS A 375 -27.47 6.02 25.10
CA LYS A 375 -28.06 6.73 26.27
C LYS A 375 -28.63 5.75 27.30
N LEU A 376 -28.99 4.54 26.91
CA LEU A 376 -29.36 3.43 27.78
C LEU A 376 -28.16 2.63 28.33
N GLY A 377 -26.94 3.09 28.09
CA GLY A 377 -25.70 2.53 28.65
C GLY A 377 -25.00 1.48 27.76
N CYS A 378 -25.54 1.15 26.58
CA CYS A 378 -24.85 0.24 25.66
C CYS A 378 -23.63 0.90 25.02
N ARG A 379 -22.56 0.10 24.81
CA ARG A 379 -21.39 0.53 24.04
C ARG A 379 -20.93 -0.58 23.10
N TYR A 380 -20.27 -0.18 22.01
CA TYR A 380 -19.66 -1.11 21.06
C TYR A 380 -18.20 -0.71 20.84
N LEU A 381 -17.29 -1.27 21.65
CA LEU A 381 -15.89 -0.85 21.74
C LEU A 381 -15.06 -1.33 20.55
N TRP A 382 -15.36 -2.52 20.02
CA TRP A 382 -14.80 -3.16 18.82
C TRP A 382 -15.72 -4.28 18.31
N PRO A 383 -15.58 -4.77 17.08
CA PRO A 383 -16.42 -5.83 16.54
C PRO A 383 -16.48 -7.10 17.41
N GLY A 384 -17.59 -7.81 17.33
CA GLY A 384 -17.82 -9.08 18.03
C GLY A 384 -18.42 -8.92 19.43
N LYS A 385 -18.78 -10.07 20.02
CA LYS A 385 -19.50 -10.13 21.30
C LYS A 385 -18.75 -9.45 22.45
N LEU A 386 -17.45 -9.69 22.54
CA LEU A 386 -16.61 -9.16 23.62
C LEU A 386 -16.56 -7.61 23.62
N GLY A 387 -16.60 -6.99 22.44
CA GLY A 387 -16.60 -5.53 22.31
C GLY A 387 -17.93 -4.87 22.59
N LYS A 388 -19.03 -5.63 22.70
CA LYS A 388 -20.34 -5.09 23.06
C LYS A 388 -20.51 -5.08 24.58
N VAL A 389 -20.83 -3.93 25.12
CA VAL A 389 -21.21 -3.73 26.52
C VAL A 389 -22.70 -3.50 26.57
N ILE A 390 -23.42 -4.37 27.27
CA ILE A 390 -24.87 -4.28 27.47
C ILE A 390 -25.11 -4.33 28.98
N PRO A 391 -25.55 -3.21 29.60
CA PRO A 391 -25.79 -3.17 31.04
C PRO A 391 -26.91 -4.11 31.40
N LYS A 392 -26.98 -4.54 32.68
CA LYS A 392 -28.08 -5.34 33.24
C LYS A 392 -28.89 -4.44 34.17
N GLN A 393 -30.12 -4.12 33.75
CA GLN A 393 -31.00 -3.19 34.46
C GLN A 393 -32.47 -3.68 34.29
N PRO A 394 -33.01 -4.49 35.20
CA PRO A 394 -34.40 -4.99 35.11
C PRO A 394 -35.45 -3.86 35.04
N THR A 395 -35.19 -2.76 35.74
CA THR A 395 -35.96 -1.51 35.65
C THR A 395 -35.23 -0.50 34.79
N LEU A 396 -35.79 -0.18 33.65
CA LEU A 396 -35.15 0.66 32.65
C LEU A 396 -36.05 1.88 32.30
N TRP A 397 -35.44 3.05 32.28
CA TRP A 397 -36.10 4.30 31.92
C TRP A 397 -35.68 4.79 30.55
N MET A 398 -36.64 5.32 29.77
CA MET A 398 -36.37 6.11 28.58
C MET A 398 -35.94 7.51 29.00
N PRO A 399 -34.73 7.97 28.60
CA PRO A 399 -34.32 9.36 28.86
C PRO A 399 -35.11 10.33 27.95
N ASP A 400 -35.23 11.59 28.41
CA ASP A 400 -35.82 12.66 27.61
C ASP A 400 -34.85 13.10 26.51
N ILE A 401 -35.10 12.65 25.31
CA ILE A 401 -34.26 12.97 24.14
C ILE A 401 -35.05 13.82 23.17
N GLN A 402 -34.53 15.03 22.90
CA GLN A 402 -35.02 15.91 21.86
C GLN A 402 -33.88 16.15 20.87
N MET A 403 -33.93 15.53 19.70
CA MET A 403 -32.89 15.60 18.68
C MET A 403 -33.50 15.77 17.31
N ASP A 404 -32.97 16.73 16.55
CA ASP A 404 -33.17 16.86 15.12
C ASP A 404 -31.87 17.32 14.50
N LYS A 405 -31.04 16.36 14.10
CA LYS A 405 -29.66 16.62 13.66
C LYS A 405 -29.31 15.86 12.40
N LYS A 406 -28.78 16.59 11.45
CA LYS A 406 -28.15 16.02 10.25
C LYS A 406 -26.64 15.90 10.46
N PRO A 407 -26.00 14.76 10.11
CA PRO A 407 -24.55 14.67 10.13
C PRO A 407 -23.92 15.76 9.25
N MET A 408 -22.91 16.46 9.77
CA MET A 408 -22.18 17.49 9.02
C MET A 408 -21.43 16.90 7.80
N LEU A 409 -20.99 15.65 7.92
CA LEU A 409 -20.33 14.92 6.83
C LEU A 409 -21.35 14.10 6.06
N ALA A 410 -21.46 14.33 4.76
CA ALA A 410 -22.33 13.57 3.86
C ALA A 410 -21.88 12.09 3.76
N LYS A 411 -20.58 11.81 3.84
CA LYS A 411 -20.04 10.45 3.90
C LYS A 411 -19.01 10.33 5.01
N ARG A 412 -19.13 9.27 5.79
CA ARG A 412 -18.32 8.93 6.98
C ARG A 412 -17.90 7.48 6.83
N HIS A 413 -16.65 7.24 6.47
CA HIS A 413 -16.22 5.89 6.11
C HIS A 413 -14.81 5.56 6.57
N ILE A 414 -14.65 4.43 7.22
CA ILE A 414 -13.37 3.77 7.46
C ILE A 414 -13.38 2.46 6.67
N ARG A 415 -12.57 2.41 5.63
CA ARG A 415 -12.50 1.26 4.73
C ARG A 415 -11.93 0.04 5.43
N SER A 416 -12.50 -1.13 5.15
CA SER A 416 -11.89 -2.39 5.55
C SER A 416 -10.81 -2.77 4.55
N GLY A 417 -9.58 -2.90 5.02
CA GLY A 417 -8.43 -3.31 4.20
C GLY A 417 -8.07 -4.77 4.47
N GLY A 418 -7.99 -5.58 3.41
CA GLY A 418 -7.29 -6.87 3.42
C GLY A 418 -7.88 -8.00 4.28
N GLY A 419 -9.13 -7.91 4.71
CA GLY A 419 -9.75 -8.91 5.60
C GLY A 419 -10.34 -10.14 4.92
N GLY A 420 -10.26 -10.26 3.60
CA GLY A 420 -10.87 -11.35 2.84
C GLY A 420 -9.88 -12.37 2.29
N LEU A 421 -10.43 -13.49 1.79
CA LEU A 421 -9.72 -14.53 1.03
C LEU A 421 -9.30 -14.05 -0.38
N SER A 422 -8.89 -12.79 -0.52
CA SER A 422 -8.31 -12.30 -1.77
C SER A 422 -6.94 -12.92 -1.99
N GLU A 423 -6.47 -13.00 -3.23
CA GLU A 423 -5.14 -13.48 -3.58
C GLU A 423 -4.02 -12.79 -2.75
N ARG A 424 -4.20 -11.49 -2.49
CA ARG A 424 -3.30 -10.73 -1.61
C ARG A 424 -3.39 -11.17 -0.15
N GLY A 425 -4.59 -11.46 0.35
CA GLY A 425 -4.81 -11.97 1.71
C GLY A 425 -4.15 -13.34 1.90
N PHE A 426 -4.30 -14.24 0.94
CA PHE A 426 -3.61 -15.53 0.91
C PHE A 426 -2.09 -15.40 0.91
N SER A 427 -1.56 -14.51 0.08
CA SER A 427 -0.12 -14.22 0.05
C SER A 427 0.39 -13.74 1.41
N GLY A 428 -0.40 -12.93 2.13
CA GLY A 428 -0.08 -12.48 3.50
C GLY A 428 -0.02 -13.65 4.49
N MET A 429 -1.02 -14.51 4.50
CA MET A 429 -1.10 -15.68 5.38
C MET A 429 0.02 -16.69 5.09
N LYS A 430 0.29 -16.98 3.81
CA LYS A 430 1.40 -17.85 3.39
C LYS A 430 2.76 -17.39 3.91
N ARG A 431 2.99 -16.09 3.97
CA ARG A 431 4.22 -15.53 4.54
C ARG A 431 4.34 -15.77 6.05
N CYS A 432 3.22 -15.96 6.74
CA CYS A 432 3.19 -16.37 8.13
C CYS A 432 3.27 -17.91 8.30
N GLY A 433 3.45 -18.66 7.22
CA GLY A 433 3.52 -20.13 7.24
C GLY A 433 2.17 -20.82 7.32
N VAL A 434 1.09 -20.13 6.88
CA VAL A 434 -0.29 -20.67 6.89
C VAL A 434 -0.59 -21.26 5.52
N GLU A 435 -0.96 -22.52 5.47
CA GLU A 435 -1.36 -23.21 4.25
C GLU A 435 -2.81 -22.85 3.84
N ALA A 436 -3.18 -23.16 2.59
CA ALA A 436 -4.43 -22.67 1.99
C ALA A 436 -5.69 -23.11 2.77
N GLU A 437 -5.75 -24.35 3.23
CA GLU A 437 -6.91 -24.87 3.98
C GLU A 437 -7.00 -24.26 5.41
N GLU A 438 -5.86 -24.10 6.06
CA GLU A 438 -5.77 -23.40 7.35
C GLU A 438 -6.19 -21.94 7.18
N ALA A 439 -5.77 -21.27 6.10
CA ALA A 439 -6.15 -19.90 5.83
C ALA A 439 -7.66 -19.71 5.65
N LYS A 440 -8.35 -20.66 5.01
CA LYS A 440 -9.81 -20.65 4.88
C LYS A 440 -10.48 -20.79 6.26
N LYS A 441 -10.00 -21.73 7.10
CA LYS A 441 -10.52 -21.92 8.46
C LYS A 441 -10.34 -20.68 9.33
N LEU A 442 -9.16 -20.08 9.35
CA LEU A 442 -8.87 -18.85 10.10
C LEU A 442 -9.69 -17.64 9.60
N ALA A 443 -9.91 -17.52 8.30
CA ALA A 443 -10.76 -16.48 7.74
C ALA A 443 -12.24 -16.68 8.11
N ALA A 444 -12.75 -17.92 8.09
CA ALA A 444 -14.11 -18.24 8.52
C ALA A 444 -14.30 -17.96 10.02
N LEU A 445 -13.33 -18.36 10.87
CA LEU A 445 -13.33 -18.09 12.30
C LEU A 445 -13.37 -16.58 12.57
N ARG A 446 -12.55 -15.80 11.90
CA ARG A 446 -12.55 -14.33 12.00
C ARG A 446 -13.88 -13.73 11.55
N ALA A 447 -14.43 -14.18 10.42
CA ALA A 447 -15.72 -13.73 9.92
C ALA A 447 -16.85 -14.03 10.92
N SER A 448 -16.84 -15.21 11.53
CA SER A 448 -17.78 -15.58 12.58
C SER A 448 -17.62 -14.71 13.83
N ALA A 449 -16.38 -14.52 14.30
CA ALA A 449 -16.09 -13.71 15.48
C ALA A 449 -16.45 -12.22 15.29
N SER A 450 -16.44 -11.71 14.07
CA SER A 450 -16.79 -10.31 13.76
C SER A 450 -18.30 -10.06 13.72
N ARG A 451 -19.11 -11.12 13.61
CA ARG A 451 -20.57 -11.03 13.62
C ARG A 451 -21.07 -10.93 15.06
N ASP A 452 -22.07 -10.09 15.28
CA ASP A 452 -22.84 -10.20 16.51
C ASP A 452 -23.89 -11.30 16.39
N ALA A 453 -24.63 -11.53 17.47
CA ALA A 453 -25.64 -12.60 17.56
C ALA A 453 -26.74 -12.53 16.46
N LYS A 454 -26.85 -11.41 15.73
CA LYS A 454 -27.81 -11.22 14.63
C LYS A 454 -27.15 -10.77 13.30
N GLY A 455 -25.83 -10.64 13.26
CA GLY A 455 -25.04 -10.56 12.03
C GLY A 455 -25.10 -9.28 11.19
N ASN A 456 -25.81 -8.22 11.59
CA ASN A 456 -26.16 -7.16 10.65
C ASN A 456 -25.71 -5.74 10.98
N SER A 457 -25.39 -5.43 12.23
CA SER A 457 -24.92 -4.06 12.58
C SER A 457 -23.45 -4.09 12.89
N GLY A 458 -22.66 -3.85 11.88
CA GLY A 458 -21.22 -3.75 12.06
C GLY A 458 -20.88 -2.58 13.00
N PHE A 459 -19.75 -2.70 13.67
CA PHE A 459 -19.17 -1.67 14.55
C PHE A 459 -19.24 -0.25 13.94
N PHE A 460 -18.88 -0.12 12.68
CA PHE A 460 -18.87 1.18 12.02
C PHE A 460 -20.26 1.79 11.82
N ALA A 461 -21.28 0.96 11.52
CA ALA A 461 -22.67 1.43 11.42
C ALA A 461 -23.21 1.92 12.76
N TRP A 462 -22.87 1.24 13.87
CA TRP A 462 -23.21 1.69 15.22
C TRP A 462 -22.70 3.11 15.50
N HIS A 463 -21.48 3.40 15.10
CA HIS A 463 -20.83 4.70 15.33
C HIS A 463 -21.08 5.74 14.22
N GLY A 464 -22.12 5.55 13.42
CA GLY A 464 -22.54 6.53 12.43
C GLY A 464 -21.73 6.57 11.15
N ASN A 465 -20.88 5.55 10.87
CA ASN A 465 -20.29 5.41 9.55
C ASN A 465 -21.38 5.10 8.52
N GLY A 466 -21.29 5.74 7.33
CA GLY A 466 -22.29 5.63 6.29
C GLY A 466 -22.46 6.95 5.54
N GLY A 467 -23.66 7.16 5.03
CA GLY A 467 -23.98 8.31 4.20
C GLY A 467 -23.51 8.14 2.76
N THR A 468 -24.01 9.02 1.90
CA THR A 468 -23.74 9.01 0.46
C THR A 468 -23.40 10.39 -0.05
N THR A 469 -22.69 10.45 -1.16
CA THR A 469 -22.40 11.70 -1.87
C THR A 469 -22.73 11.54 -3.36
N PRO A 470 -23.08 12.63 -4.05
CA PRO A 470 -23.24 12.60 -5.50
C PRO A 470 -21.91 12.59 -6.25
N TYR A 471 -20.80 12.40 -5.54
CA TYR A 471 -19.43 12.36 -6.07
C TYR A 471 -18.91 10.94 -6.01
N ALA A 472 -18.33 10.45 -7.12
CA ALA A 472 -17.65 9.16 -7.17
C ALA A 472 -16.14 9.36 -7.16
N TRP A 473 -15.40 8.50 -6.46
CA TRP A 473 -13.95 8.49 -6.49
C TRP A 473 -13.37 7.07 -6.40
N GLY A 474 -12.11 6.95 -6.79
CA GLY A 474 -11.35 5.72 -6.87
C GLY A 474 -10.48 5.71 -8.12
N HIS A 475 -9.42 4.93 -8.14
CA HIS A 475 -8.61 4.73 -9.35
C HIS A 475 -9.50 4.20 -10.47
N THR A 476 -9.46 4.82 -11.67
CA THR A 476 -10.52 4.59 -12.65
C THR A 476 -10.05 4.23 -14.06
N PHE A 477 -8.74 4.27 -14.36
CA PHE A 477 -8.24 4.16 -15.72
C PHE A 477 -7.71 2.77 -16.12
N GLY A 478 -8.03 1.72 -15.36
CA GLY A 478 -7.59 0.36 -15.69
C GLY A 478 -8.09 -0.15 -17.06
N TRP A 479 -9.25 0.33 -17.51
CA TRP A 479 -9.85 -0.03 -18.79
C TRP A 479 -9.17 0.59 -20.02
N LEU A 480 -8.50 1.74 -19.86
CA LEU A 480 -7.94 2.49 -20.99
C LEU A 480 -6.88 1.69 -21.75
N TYR A 481 -5.98 1.03 -21.03
CA TYR A 481 -4.90 0.31 -21.68
C TYR A 481 -5.40 -0.86 -22.50
N GLY A 482 -6.36 -1.63 -22.01
CA GLY A 482 -6.97 -2.72 -22.76
C GLY A 482 -7.66 -2.24 -24.06
N LYS A 483 -8.26 -1.04 -24.02
CA LYS A 483 -9.01 -0.49 -25.17
C LYS A 483 -8.09 0.24 -26.16
N TYR A 484 -7.11 1.00 -25.70
CA TYR A 484 -6.32 1.93 -26.53
C TYR A 484 -4.82 1.66 -26.55
N GLY A 485 -4.31 0.73 -25.73
CA GLY A 485 -2.86 0.52 -25.61
C GLY A 485 -2.15 0.16 -26.92
N LYS A 486 -2.84 -0.53 -27.84
CA LYS A 486 -2.32 -0.89 -29.15
C LYS A 486 -2.61 0.14 -30.25
N THR A 487 -3.74 0.81 -30.17
CA THR A 487 -4.21 1.72 -31.24
C THR A 487 -3.78 3.16 -31.04
N ASN A 488 -3.66 3.59 -29.79
CA ASN A 488 -3.36 4.98 -29.39
C ASN A 488 -2.28 4.99 -28.31
N PRO A 489 -1.06 4.51 -28.58
CA PRO A 489 0.01 4.48 -27.58
C PRO A 489 0.37 5.88 -27.07
N GLU A 490 0.10 6.94 -27.83
CA GLU A 490 0.30 8.34 -27.45
C GLU A 490 -0.60 8.79 -26.27
N PHE A 491 -1.65 8.05 -25.94
CA PHE A 491 -2.47 8.30 -24.74
C PHE A 491 -1.74 7.95 -23.45
N PHE A 492 -0.71 7.14 -23.55
CA PHE A 492 0.06 6.67 -22.40
C PHE A 492 1.35 7.46 -22.22
N ALA A 493 1.79 7.55 -20.98
CA ALA A 493 2.91 8.38 -20.58
C ALA A 493 4.21 8.00 -21.30
N LEU A 494 4.87 8.96 -21.93
CA LEU A 494 6.23 8.81 -22.44
C LEU A 494 7.19 8.59 -21.27
N GLN A 495 7.95 7.50 -21.33
CA GLN A 495 8.93 7.15 -20.31
C GLN A 495 10.31 7.73 -20.64
N PRO A 496 11.22 7.81 -19.64
CA PRO A 496 12.57 8.34 -19.86
C PRO A 496 13.39 7.58 -20.91
N ASP A 497 13.05 6.36 -21.24
CA ASP A 497 13.73 5.55 -22.25
C ASP A 497 13.12 5.70 -23.66
N GLY A 498 12.14 6.57 -23.83
CA GLY A 498 11.42 6.78 -25.07
C GLY A 498 10.23 5.84 -25.30
N SER A 499 10.03 4.84 -24.45
CA SER A 499 8.86 3.96 -24.54
C SER A 499 7.59 4.64 -24.01
N ARG A 500 6.44 4.11 -24.35
CA ARG A 500 5.17 4.50 -23.71
C ARG A 500 4.87 3.59 -22.53
N SER A 501 4.16 4.13 -21.53
CA SER A 501 3.80 3.41 -20.33
C SER A 501 3.05 2.13 -20.64
N GLN A 502 3.69 1.01 -20.33
CA GLN A 502 3.16 -0.34 -20.42
C GLN A 502 3.46 -1.04 -19.09
N GLU A 503 2.43 -1.49 -18.42
CA GLU A 503 2.57 -2.19 -17.16
C GLU A 503 2.04 -3.62 -17.31
N ASP A 504 2.61 -4.55 -16.56
CA ASP A 504 2.10 -5.92 -16.47
C ASP A 504 0.62 -5.96 -15.99
N SER A 505 0.17 -4.87 -15.34
CA SER A 505 -1.18 -4.66 -14.85
C SER A 505 -1.76 -3.38 -15.46
N PRO A 506 -2.85 -3.47 -16.26
CA PRO A 506 -3.45 -2.31 -16.94
C PRO A 506 -3.87 -1.17 -16.00
N ASP A 507 -4.24 -1.50 -14.75
CA ASP A 507 -4.61 -0.53 -13.71
C ASP A 507 -3.43 0.27 -13.15
N ARG A 508 -2.20 -0.03 -13.59
CA ARG A 508 -0.96 0.68 -13.19
C ARG A 508 -0.41 1.59 -14.29
N CYS A 509 -0.99 1.59 -15.48
CA CYS A 509 -0.55 2.45 -16.57
C CYS A 509 -0.69 3.93 -16.24
N ARG A 510 0.28 4.74 -16.68
CA ARG A 510 0.26 6.20 -16.58
C ARG A 510 -0.15 6.82 -17.90
N LEU A 511 -0.74 8.01 -17.82
CA LEU A 511 -1.37 8.71 -18.95
C LEU A 511 -0.55 9.91 -19.42
N CYS A 512 -0.69 10.26 -20.69
CA CYS A 512 -0.22 11.53 -21.26
C CYS A 512 -1.28 12.62 -21.04
N MET A 513 -1.17 13.37 -19.94
CA MET A 513 -2.20 14.30 -19.47
C MET A 513 -2.37 15.53 -20.35
N SER A 514 -1.42 15.82 -21.25
CA SER A 514 -1.51 16.91 -22.22
C SER A 514 -2.21 16.50 -23.53
N ASN A 515 -2.43 15.19 -23.77
CA ASN A 515 -2.95 14.68 -25.04
C ASN A 515 -4.45 15.03 -25.20
N PRO A 516 -4.84 15.83 -26.22
CA PRO A 516 -6.22 16.29 -26.40
C PRO A 516 -7.18 15.17 -26.81
N GLY A 517 -6.71 14.16 -27.53
CA GLY A 517 -7.51 12.98 -27.91
C GLY A 517 -7.90 12.17 -26.67
N LEU A 518 -6.96 11.93 -25.75
CA LEU A 518 -7.23 11.27 -24.48
C LEU A 518 -8.24 12.05 -23.63
N ILE A 519 -8.09 13.38 -23.54
CA ILE A 519 -9.01 14.24 -22.80
C ILE A 519 -10.45 14.08 -23.31
N LYS A 520 -10.65 14.12 -24.64
CA LYS A 520 -11.97 13.91 -25.26
C LYS A 520 -12.54 12.53 -24.98
N VAL A 521 -11.74 11.48 -25.06
CA VAL A 521 -12.16 10.10 -24.76
C VAL A 521 -12.64 9.97 -23.30
N ILE A 522 -11.93 10.57 -22.37
CA ILE A 522 -12.30 10.54 -20.94
C ILE A 522 -13.55 11.37 -20.68
N ALA A 523 -13.65 12.54 -21.30
CA ALA A 523 -14.86 13.38 -21.20
C ALA A 523 -16.10 12.67 -21.73
N GLN A 524 -16.00 11.97 -22.86
CA GLN A 524 -17.09 11.18 -23.44
C GLN A 524 -17.51 10.04 -22.50
N ASP A 525 -16.58 9.28 -21.94
CA ASP A 525 -16.87 8.23 -20.94
C ASP A 525 -17.57 8.83 -19.70
N ALA A 526 -17.15 10.01 -19.27
CA ALA A 526 -17.78 10.73 -18.16
C ALA A 526 -19.23 11.14 -18.48
N ILE A 527 -19.47 11.69 -19.68
CA ILE A 527 -20.82 12.08 -20.15
C ILE A 527 -21.75 10.87 -20.17
N GLU A 528 -21.29 9.71 -20.64
CA GLU A 528 -22.07 8.47 -20.64
C GLU A 528 -22.41 8.00 -19.20
N LYS A 529 -21.47 8.12 -18.27
CA LYS A 529 -21.69 7.82 -16.84
C LYS A 529 -22.74 8.75 -16.20
N PHE A 530 -22.77 10.04 -16.59
CA PHE A 530 -23.80 10.97 -16.13
C PHE A 530 -25.17 10.67 -16.73
N ARG A 531 -25.25 10.31 -18.02
CA ARG A 531 -26.50 9.89 -18.63
C ARG A 531 -27.12 8.66 -17.95
N LYS A 532 -26.28 7.69 -17.55
CA LYS A 532 -26.70 6.50 -16.78
C LYS A 532 -27.08 6.83 -15.34
N ASN A 533 -26.57 7.89 -14.76
CA ASN A 533 -26.86 8.31 -13.40
C ASN A 533 -26.93 9.85 -13.31
N PRO A 534 -28.08 10.45 -13.67
CA PRO A 534 -28.26 11.91 -13.74
C PRO A 534 -28.05 12.64 -12.41
N ASN A 535 -28.30 11.96 -11.27
CA ASN A 535 -28.14 12.54 -9.93
C ASN A 535 -26.67 12.70 -9.52
N ARG A 536 -25.74 12.07 -10.23
CA ARG A 536 -24.33 12.22 -9.98
C ARG A 536 -23.84 13.61 -10.37
N LYS A 537 -23.09 14.28 -9.51
CA LYS A 537 -22.51 15.61 -9.75
C LYS A 537 -21.08 15.55 -10.28
N ALA A 538 -20.29 14.55 -9.85
CA ALA A 538 -18.95 14.34 -10.39
C ALA A 538 -18.61 12.86 -10.52
N VAL A 539 -17.82 12.52 -11.55
CA VAL A 539 -17.26 11.19 -11.81
C VAL A 539 -15.78 11.16 -11.53
N SER A 540 -15.26 9.97 -11.20
CA SER A 540 -13.82 9.82 -10.92
C SER A 540 -12.97 9.89 -12.18
N ILE A 541 -11.94 10.73 -12.10
CA ILE A 541 -10.77 10.69 -12.98
C ILE A 541 -9.48 10.52 -12.17
N CYS A 542 -9.59 9.93 -10.99
CA CYS A 542 -8.44 9.64 -10.15
C CYS A 542 -7.48 8.71 -10.89
N LEU A 543 -6.24 9.16 -11.01
CA LEU A 543 -5.18 8.44 -11.72
C LEU A 543 -4.93 7.07 -11.11
N ASN A 544 -4.49 6.12 -11.93
CA ASN A 544 -4.14 4.78 -11.49
C ASN A 544 -3.12 4.83 -10.34
N ASP A 545 -3.18 3.85 -9.43
CA ASP A 545 -2.26 3.75 -8.31
C ASP A 545 -0.82 3.46 -8.78
N GLY A 546 0.14 3.46 -7.85
CA GLY A 546 1.55 3.26 -8.14
C GLY A 546 1.85 2.11 -9.10
N GLY A 547 2.97 2.11 -9.73
CA GLY A 547 3.47 1.13 -10.70
C GLY A 547 4.92 1.43 -11.00
N ARG A 548 5.52 0.69 -11.93
CA ARG A 548 6.88 0.95 -12.40
C ARG A 548 6.94 2.11 -13.36
N ALA A 549 5.90 2.32 -14.16
CA ALA A 549 5.78 3.43 -15.09
C ALA A 549 5.68 4.77 -14.35
N ARG A 550 6.29 5.79 -14.92
CA ARG A 550 6.35 7.13 -14.37
C ARG A 550 5.48 8.09 -15.17
N PHE A 551 5.22 9.26 -14.59
CA PHE A 551 4.44 10.29 -15.24
C PHE A 551 5.08 10.71 -16.56
N CYS A 552 4.25 11.17 -17.50
CA CYS A 552 4.66 11.47 -18.85
C CYS A 552 5.78 12.52 -18.92
N MET A 553 6.80 12.24 -19.71
CA MET A 553 7.99 13.09 -19.95
C MET A 553 7.98 13.74 -21.33
N CYS A 554 6.86 13.72 -22.07
CA CYS A 554 6.76 14.44 -23.34
C CYS A 554 6.80 15.97 -23.10
N GLU A 555 7.19 16.69 -24.12
CA GLU A 555 7.33 18.13 -24.13
C GLU A 555 6.08 18.83 -23.59
N GLU A 556 4.91 18.52 -24.14
CA GLU A 556 3.65 19.16 -23.78
C GLU A 556 3.23 18.90 -22.32
N CYS A 557 3.56 17.73 -21.75
CA CYS A 557 3.36 17.48 -20.33
C CYS A 557 4.34 18.27 -19.45
N ARG A 558 5.61 18.42 -19.89
CA ARG A 558 6.63 19.16 -19.14
C ARG A 558 6.32 20.66 -19.07
N LYS A 559 5.73 21.23 -20.11
CA LYS A 559 5.25 22.63 -20.13
C LYS A 559 4.14 22.93 -19.10
N LEU A 560 3.57 21.90 -18.45
CA LEU A 560 2.54 22.05 -17.41
C LEU A 560 3.12 22.03 -15.99
N ASP A 561 4.43 21.86 -15.82
CA ASP A 561 5.11 21.76 -14.53
C ASP A 561 5.80 23.08 -14.16
N PRO A 562 5.27 23.91 -13.24
CA PRO A 562 5.94 25.14 -12.82
C PRO A 562 7.22 24.83 -12.02
N PRO A 563 8.34 25.50 -12.30
CA PRO A 563 9.62 25.22 -11.62
C PRO A 563 9.62 25.61 -10.15
N ASN A 564 8.72 26.50 -9.72
CA ASN A 564 8.54 26.92 -8.32
C ASN A 564 7.54 26.07 -7.56
N ALA A 565 6.99 25.01 -8.14
CA ALA A 565 6.21 24.02 -7.39
C ALA A 565 7.10 23.30 -6.36
N HIS A 566 6.50 22.71 -5.34
CA HIS A 566 7.26 22.03 -4.29
C HIS A 566 8.24 21.00 -4.86
N PRO A 567 9.46 20.93 -4.34
CA PRO A 567 10.43 19.92 -4.75
C PRO A 567 9.88 18.51 -4.53
N TRP A 568 10.09 17.65 -5.50
CA TRP A 568 9.72 16.25 -5.40
C TRP A 568 10.86 15.33 -5.82
N LYS A 569 11.05 14.27 -5.07
CA LYS A 569 12.07 13.25 -5.29
C LYS A 569 11.43 11.88 -5.38
N THR A 570 11.75 11.12 -6.41
CA THR A 570 11.29 9.74 -6.56
C THR A 570 12.38 8.84 -7.13
N SER A 571 12.24 7.54 -6.89
CA SER A 571 13.07 6.52 -7.51
C SER A 571 12.24 5.72 -8.50
N PHE A 572 12.83 5.40 -9.64
CA PHE A 572 12.25 4.55 -10.65
C PHE A 572 13.32 3.93 -11.55
N ASN A 573 12.89 3.10 -12.47
CA ASN A 573 13.79 2.35 -13.33
C ASN A 573 13.88 3.01 -14.70
N ILE A 574 15.06 3.45 -15.09
CA ILE A 574 15.33 3.96 -16.45
C ILE A 574 16.20 2.91 -17.15
N LYS A 575 15.67 2.25 -18.19
CA LYS A 575 16.38 1.20 -18.94
C LYS A 575 17.02 0.13 -18.06
N GLY A 576 16.30 -0.30 -17.01
CA GLY A 576 16.80 -1.27 -16.04
C GLY A 576 17.71 -0.71 -14.96
N ILE A 577 17.95 0.60 -14.91
CA ILE A 577 18.80 1.27 -13.94
C ILE A 577 17.93 1.89 -12.85
N PRO A 578 18.05 1.49 -11.56
CA PRO A 578 17.39 2.19 -10.46
C PRO A 578 17.91 3.62 -10.38
N THR A 579 16.99 4.56 -10.55
CA THR A 579 17.31 5.98 -10.71
C THR A 579 16.54 6.81 -9.71
N VAL A 580 17.20 7.76 -9.05
CA VAL A 580 16.55 8.79 -8.24
C VAL A 580 16.53 10.08 -9.04
N VAL A 581 15.33 10.64 -9.20
CA VAL A 581 15.14 11.88 -9.93
C VAL A 581 14.53 12.93 -9.02
N ASN A 582 15.11 14.11 -9.02
CA ASN A 582 14.60 15.29 -8.34
C ASN A 582 13.88 16.18 -9.36
N TYR A 583 12.60 16.48 -9.12
CA TYR A 583 11.84 17.46 -9.89
C TYR A 583 10.68 18.04 -9.06
N VAL A 584 9.75 18.72 -9.65
CA VAL A 584 8.67 19.37 -8.92
C VAL A 584 7.44 18.48 -8.75
N GLN A 585 6.59 18.83 -7.79
CA GLN A 585 5.25 18.24 -7.62
C GLN A 585 4.40 18.50 -8.86
N LEU A 586 3.61 17.51 -9.24
CA LEU A 586 2.83 17.50 -10.48
C LEU A 586 1.37 17.97 -10.27
N THR A 587 1.07 18.67 -9.19
CA THR A 587 -0.29 19.10 -8.86
C THR A 587 -0.89 19.98 -9.94
N ASP A 588 -0.11 20.94 -10.48
CA ASP A 588 -0.55 21.82 -11.57
C ASP A 588 -0.88 21.05 -12.84
N ARG A 589 -0.07 20.07 -13.22
CA ARG A 589 -0.32 19.21 -14.38
C ARG A 589 -1.62 18.41 -14.21
N VAL A 590 -1.83 17.82 -13.02
CA VAL A 590 -3.00 17.01 -12.69
C VAL A 590 -4.26 17.88 -12.67
N LEU A 591 -4.20 19.08 -12.13
CA LEU A 591 -5.32 20.02 -12.14
C LEU A 591 -5.62 20.54 -13.54
N THR A 592 -4.61 20.85 -14.36
CA THR A 592 -4.80 21.21 -15.78
C THR A 592 -5.55 20.10 -16.52
N PHE A 593 -5.16 18.85 -16.30
CA PHE A 593 -5.85 17.69 -16.88
C PHE A 593 -7.31 17.61 -16.44
N ALA A 594 -7.57 17.78 -15.13
CA ALA A 594 -8.91 17.76 -14.57
C ALA A 594 -9.78 18.92 -15.09
N ASN A 595 -9.22 20.12 -15.19
CA ASN A 595 -9.90 21.30 -15.72
C ASN A 595 -10.32 21.09 -17.17
N ARG A 596 -9.39 20.68 -18.05
CA ARG A 596 -9.67 20.43 -19.48
C ARG A 596 -10.76 19.38 -19.70
N ILE A 597 -10.73 18.27 -18.92
CA ILE A 597 -11.80 17.25 -18.98
C ILE A 597 -13.13 17.84 -18.52
N THR A 598 -13.13 18.63 -17.43
CA THR A 598 -14.33 19.26 -16.91
C THR A 598 -14.92 20.26 -17.92
N GLU A 599 -14.09 21.04 -18.58
CA GLU A 599 -14.49 21.97 -19.66
C GLU A 599 -15.16 21.23 -20.82
N GLU A 600 -14.58 20.11 -21.28
CA GLU A 600 -15.18 19.28 -22.33
C GLU A 600 -16.54 18.69 -21.89
N ILE A 601 -16.67 18.25 -20.63
CA ILE A 601 -17.94 17.78 -20.10
C ILE A 601 -18.98 18.91 -20.07
N ASN A 602 -18.60 20.10 -19.63
CA ASN A 602 -19.51 21.23 -19.45
C ASN A 602 -20.03 21.81 -20.77
N LYS A 603 -19.37 21.57 -21.92
CA LYS A 603 -19.90 21.87 -23.25
C LYS A 603 -21.21 21.10 -23.53
N VAL A 604 -21.40 19.93 -22.92
CA VAL A 604 -22.56 19.04 -23.15
C VAL A 604 -23.48 18.96 -21.93
N LEU A 605 -22.91 18.96 -20.74
CA LEU A 605 -23.61 18.81 -19.46
C LEU A 605 -23.12 19.88 -18.45
N PRO A 606 -23.63 21.12 -18.53
CA PRO A 606 -23.25 22.20 -17.63
C PRO A 606 -23.43 21.81 -16.15
N GLY A 607 -22.50 22.23 -15.29
CA GLY A 607 -22.54 21.99 -13.86
C GLY A 607 -22.10 20.58 -13.43
N LYS A 608 -21.77 19.67 -14.35
CA LYS A 608 -21.16 18.39 -14.05
C LYS A 608 -19.63 18.51 -13.94
N GLY A 609 -19.01 17.69 -13.11
CA GLY A 609 -17.57 17.79 -12.88
C GLY A 609 -16.87 16.45 -12.69
N VAL A 610 -15.65 16.52 -12.24
CA VAL A 610 -14.81 15.36 -12.00
C VAL A 610 -14.25 15.36 -10.58
N THR A 611 -13.90 14.19 -10.07
CA THR A 611 -13.15 14.06 -8.83
C THR A 611 -11.71 13.67 -9.14
N ILE A 612 -10.75 14.27 -8.43
CA ILE A 612 -9.34 13.98 -8.58
C ILE A 612 -8.68 13.79 -7.21
N TYR A 613 -7.78 12.82 -7.09
CA TYR A 613 -6.92 12.71 -5.91
C TYR A 613 -5.85 13.80 -5.93
N ILE A 614 -5.57 14.31 -4.75
CA ILE A 614 -4.35 15.06 -4.41
C ILE A 614 -3.49 14.07 -3.62
N TYR A 615 -2.51 13.43 -4.31
CA TYR A 615 -1.87 12.21 -3.86
C TYR A 615 -0.44 12.05 -4.37
N SER A 616 0.44 11.43 -3.58
CA SER A 616 1.81 11.07 -3.98
C SER A 616 2.60 12.31 -4.49
N CYS A 617 3.10 12.29 -5.73
CA CYS A 617 3.86 13.39 -6.33
C CYS A 617 3.00 14.57 -6.83
N TYR A 618 1.72 14.57 -6.55
CA TYR A 618 0.77 15.68 -6.77
C TYR A 618 -0.07 15.88 -5.52
N SER A 619 0.59 15.90 -4.36
CA SER A 619 -0.05 15.92 -3.03
C SER A 619 0.04 17.27 -2.32
N THR A 620 0.61 18.28 -2.97
CA THR A 620 0.75 19.64 -2.43
C THR A 620 -0.25 20.58 -3.09
N GLU A 621 -0.34 21.80 -2.57
CA GLU A 621 -1.03 22.90 -3.26
C GLU A 621 -0.38 23.18 -4.62
N PRO A 622 -1.15 23.56 -5.64
CA PRO A 622 -0.62 23.93 -6.95
C PRO A 622 0.11 25.28 -6.91
N ALA A 623 1.07 25.50 -7.80
CA ALA A 623 1.83 26.75 -7.87
C ALA A 623 1.19 27.80 -8.81
N ALA A 624 0.49 27.36 -9.87
CA ALA A 624 0.00 28.21 -10.94
C ALA A 624 -1.46 27.97 -11.34
N VAL A 625 -1.98 26.75 -11.16
CA VAL A 625 -3.26 26.32 -11.73
C VAL A 625 -4.36 26.27 -10.67
N LYS A 626 -5.39 27.11 -10.81
CA LYS A 626 -6.62 26.99 -10.00
C LYS A 626 -7.49 25.82 -10.50
N PRO A 627 -8.08 25.03 -9.59
CA PRO A 627 -9.05 24.03 -10.00
C PRO A 627 -10.30 24.70 -10.56
N HIS A 628 -10.89 24.11 -11.61
CA HIS A 628 -12.20 24.52 -12.13
C HIS A 628 -13.26 24.35 -11.02
N PRO A 629 -14.27 25.23 -10.87
CA PRO A 629 -15.27 25.17 -9.79
C PRO A 629 -15.98 23.82 -9.64
N ASN A 630 -16.15 23.08 -10.72
CA ASN A 630 -16.78 21.74 -10.72
C ASN A 630 -15.79 20.59 -10.50
N VAL A 631 -14.51 20.86 -10.24
CA VAL A 631 -13.53 19.85 -9.83
C VAL A 631 -13.65 19.61 -8.33
N VAL A 632 -13.83 18.36 -7.93
CA VAL A 632 -13.85 17.94 -6.52
C VAL A 632 -12.44 17.45 -6.15
N LEU A 633 -11.87 18.07 -5.16
CA LEU A 633 -10.52 17.74 -4.67
C LEU A 633 -10.62 16.65 -3.58
N ILE A 634 -9.82 15.61 -3.69
CA ILE A 634 -9.78 14.54 -2.69
C ILE A 634 -8.37 14.44 -2.15
N SER A 635 -8.13 15.03 -1.00
CA SER A 635 -6.82 14.99 -0.37
C SER A 635 -6.59 13.65 0.33
N THR A 636 -5.50 12.99 0.00
CA THR A 636 -5.05 11.75 0.63
C THR A 636 -3.89 11.97 1.59
N THR A 637 -3.40 13.20 1.68
CA THR A 637 -2.26 13.56 2.51
C THR A 637 -2.66 13.68 3.96
N MET A 638 -1.97 12.98 4.80
CA MET A 638 -1.84 13.18 6.23
C MET A 638 -0.77 12.23 6.75
N ASN A 639 0.12 12.73 7.56
CA ASN A 639 1.15 11.93 8.20
C ASN A 639 1.20 12.25 9.69
N TYR A 640 0.92 11.25 10.52
CA TYR A 640 0.93 11.38 11.98
C TYR A 640 2.24 10.96 12.62
N THR A 641 3.19 10.40 11.84
CA THR A 641 4.46 9.90 12.39
C THR A 641 5.48 11.01 12.69
N LYS A 642 5.21 12.24 12.23
CA LYS A 642 6.07 13.40 12.43
C LYS A 642 5.21 14.63 12.60
N ASP A 643 5.52 15.43 13.62
CA ASP A 643 4.78 16.66 13.88
C ASP A 643 4.91 17.68 12.76
N SER A 644 6.12 17.83 12.20
CA SER A 644 6.34 18.69 11.02
C SER A 644 5.51 18.26 9.80
N SER A 645 5.41 16.95 9.55
CA SER A 645 4.63 16.42 8.44
C SER A 645 3.12 16.56 8.64
N ARG A 646 2.62 16.41 9.89
CA ARG A 646 1.21 16.69 10.22
C ARG A 646 0.88 18.16 9.99
N ALA A 647 1.71 19.06 10.51
CA ALA A 647 1.53 20.51 10.35
C ALA A 647 1.51 20.92 8.87
N GLN A 648 2.46 20.41 8.07
CA GLN A 648 2.48 20.66 6.63
C GLN A 648 1.23 20.09 5.92
N SER A 649 0.75 18.91 6.31
CA SER A 649 -0.47 18.33 5.74
C SER A 649 -1.70 19.19 6.02
N LEU A 650 -1.85 19.72 7.25
CA LEU A 650 -2.94 20.62 7.63
C LEU A 650 -2.86 21.94 6.88
N LYS A 651 -1.66 22.49 6.71
CA LYS A 651 -1.42 23.70 5.90
C LYS A 651 -1.85 23.49 4.45
N THR A 652 -1.45 22.38 3.84
CA THR A 652 -1.86 22.03 2.47
C THR A 652 -3.38 21.85 2.35
N LEU A 653 -4.02 21.20 3.32
CA LEU A 653 -5.48 21.05 3.33
C LEU A 653 -6.21 22.40 3.43
N ALA A 654 -5.73 23.32 4.27
CA ALA A 654 -6.28 24.66 4.37
C ALA A 654 -6.10 25.45 3.07
N SER A 655 -4.93 25.36 2.45
CA SER A 655 -4.65 25.95 1.13
C SER A 655 -5.60 25.42 0.05
N LEU A 656 -5.84 24.12 0.00
CA LEU A 656 -6.79 23.53 -0.95
C LEU A 656 -8.24 23.96 -0.66
N ALA A 657 -8.62 24.07 0.62
CA ALA A 657 -9.95 24.54 1.01
C ALA A 657 -10.19 26.01 0.62
N SER A 658 -9.12 26.84 0.55
CA SER A 658 -9.22 28.26 0.19
C SER A 658 -9.69 28.52 -1.25
N PHE A 659 -9.64 27.52 -2.13
CA PHE A 659 -10.20 27.63 -3.49
C PHE A 659 -11.74 27.63 -3.53
N GLY A 660 -12.40 27.20 -2.45
CA GLY A 660 -13.86 27.08 -2.40
C GLY A 660 -14.43 25.86 -3.11
N ASN A 661 -13.58 24.98 -3.67
CA ASN A 661 -13.99 23.72 -4.26
C ASN A 661 -14.50 22.75 -3.21
N VAL A 662 -15.36 21.81 -3.63
CA VAL A 662 -15.71 20.68 -2.78
C VAL A 662 -14.45 19.90 -2.44
N LEU A 663 -14.17 19.75 -1.15
CA LEU A 663 -13.00 19.04 -0.63
C LEU A 663 -13.44 17.83 0.19
N ILE A 664 -12.80 16.69 -0.09
CA ILE A 664 -12.99 15.42 0.60
C ILE A 664 -11.65 15.01 1.21
N TRP A 665 -11.67 14.56 2.46
CA TRP A 665 -10.49 14.06 3.14
C TRP A 665 -10.47 12.52 3.12
N ARG A 666 -9.49 11.95 2.40
CA ARG A 666 -9.31 10.50 2.23
C ARG A 666 -7.89 10.07 2.59
N PRO A 667 -7.47 10.20 3.85
CA PRO A 667 -6.08 9.96 4.22
C PRO A 667 -5.74 8.46 4.30
N ASN A 668 -4.49 8.13 3.94
CA ASN A 668 -3.88 6.83 4.20
C ASN A 668 -3.23 6.79 5.60
N ALA A 669 -3.88 7.40 6.60
CA ALA A 669 -3.29 7.72 7.90
C ALA A 669 -3.41 6.61 8.96
N LEU A 670 -4.28 5.60 8.74
CA LEU A 670 -4.51 4.53 9.72
C LEU A 670 -3.35 3.55 9.89
N ARG A 671 -2.28 3.72 9.12
CA ARG A 671 -1.07 2.89 9.22
C ARG A 671 -0.20 3.22 10.44
N GLY A 672 -0.20 4.47 10.91
CA GLY A 672 0.72 4.94 11.94
C GLY A 672 2.18 4.87 11.50
N PHE A 673 3.09 4.66 12.45
CA PHE A 673 4.52 4.50 12.16
C PHE A 673 4.80 3.24 11.34
N GLY A 674 5.15 3.43 10.09
CA GLY A 674 5.81 2.45 9.23
C GLY A 674 5.24 1.03 9.16
N ASN A 675 3.92 0.84 9.29
CA ASN A 675 3.27 -0.47 9.26
C ASN A 675 3.59 -1.36 10.48
N ILE A 676 3.91 -0.79 11.62
CA ILE A 676 4.15 -1.52 12.85
C ILE A 676 2.80 -2.02 13.40
N ALA A 677 2.73 -3.31 13.71
CA ALA A 677 1.55 -3.91 14.31
C ALA A 677 1.45 -3.64 15.85
N ALA A 678 2.38 -2.89 16.41
CA ALA A 678 2.37 -2.49 17.81
C ALA A 678 1.17 -1.57 18.13
N PRO A 679 0.68 -1.56 19.36
CA PRO A 679 -0.27 -0.57 19.80
C PRO A 679 0.34 0.83 19.71
N GLN A 680 -0.34 1.71 18.98
CA GLN A 680 0.07 3.08 18.74
C GLN A 680 -1.16 3.96 18.98
N ASN A 681 -1.10 4.83 19.98
CA ASN A 681 -2.22 5.72 20.28
C ASN A 681 -2.02 7.12 19.71
N TYR A 682 -2.51 7.34 18.50
CA TYR A 682 -2.63 8.66 17.85
C TYR A 682 -4.08 9.10 17.69
N ALA A 683 -4.96 8.53 18.50
CA ALA A 683 -6.40 8.71 18.44
C ALA A 683 -6.81 10.17 18.66
N ARG A 684 -6.21 10.86 19.63
CA ARG A 684 -6.47 12.28 19.91
C ARG A 684 -6.18 13.15 18.69
N ARG A 685 -5.01 12.97 18.07
CA ARG A 685 -4.60 13.75 16.90
C ARG A 685 -5.57 13.55 15.73
N MET A 686 -6.00 12.31 15.48
CA MET A 686 -6.98 12.03 14.43
C MET A 686 -8.37 12.58 14.74
N PHE A 687 -8.80 12.50 16.00
CA PHE A 687 -10.07 13.06 16.44
C PHE A 687 -10.10 14.58 16.25
N GLU A 688 -9.08 15.28 16.75
CA GLU A 688 -8.97 16.73 16.67
C GLU A 688 -8.91 17.22 15.21
N ASP A 689 -8.13 16.55 14.35
CA ASP A 689 -8.05 16.90 12.93
C ASP A 689 -9.37 16.62 12.20
N ALA A 690 -10.05 15.50 12.49
CA ALA A 690 -11.35 15.21 11.90
C ALA A 690 -12.42 16.26 12.33
N GLU A 691 -12.44 16.64 13.61
CA GLU A 691 -13.32 17.70 14.10
C GLU A 691 -12.99 19.05 13.45
N LEU A 692 -11.70 19.45 13.40
CA LEU A 692 -11.25 20.67 12.76
C LEU A 692 -11.68 20.74 11.29
N LEU A 693 -11.43 19.69 10.54
CA LEU A 693 -11.74 19.61 9.11
C LEU A 693 -13.26 19.65 8.86
N LYS A 694 -14.03 18.94 9.66
CA LYS A 694 -15.51 18.94 9.59
C LYS A 694 -16.09 20.35 9.77
N PHE A 695 -15.53 21.17 10.66
CA PHE A 695 -15.95 22.55 10.86
C PHE A 695 -15.47 23.53 9.79
N ASN A 696 -14.60 23.08 8.88
CA ASN A 696 -14.07 23.87 7.78
C ASN A 696 -14.47 23.32 6.41
N ASN A 697 -15.74 22.90 6.28
CA ASN A 697 -16.39 22.52 5.01
C ASN A 697 -15.78 21.31 4.28
N ILE A 698 -15.06 20.44 4.99
CA ILE A 698 -14.78 19.09 4.46
C ILE A 698 -16.10 18.31 4.49
N ILE A 699 -16.61 17.94 3.32
CA ILE A 699 -17.97 17.37 3.22
C ILE A 699 -18.03 15.86 3.40
N ALA A 700 -16.92 15.18 3.33
CA ALA A 700 -16.82 13.73 3.47
C ALA A 700 -15.44 13.30 3.98
N MET A 701 -15.44 12.21 4.74
CA MET A 701 -14.23 11.54 5.21
C MET A 701 -14.26 10.06 4.84
N ASP A 702 -13.15 9.57 4.28
CA ASP A 702 -13.04 8.20 3.76
C ASP A 702 -11.65 7.63 4.04
N PHE A 703 -11.45 7.09 5.23
CA PHE A 703 -10.14 6.62 5.71
C PHE A 703 -9.71 5.31 5.07
N ASP A 704 -8.52 5.28 4.52
CA ASP A 704 -7.87 4.09 3.97
C ASP A 704 -6.74 3.64 4.90
N CYS A 705 -6.76 2.49 5.52
CA CYS A 705 -7.87 1.58 5.76
C CYS A 705 -7.68 0.90 7.13
N ASN A 706 -8.76 0.35 7.66
CA ASN A 706 -8.69 -0.52 8.83
C ASN A 706 -8.04 -1.85 8.45
N TYR A 707 -6.92 -2.17 9.07
CA TYR A 707 -6.18 -3.41 8.86
C TYR A 707 -6.63 -4.56 9.77
N GLY A 708 -7.64 -4.34 10.59
CA GLY A 708 -8.16 -5.36 11.50
C GLY A 708 -7.24 -5.68 12.66
N PHE A 709 -6.47 -4.71 13.15
CA PHE A 709 -5.64 -4.82 14.36
C PHE A 709 -6.41 -4.26 15.55
N TRP A 710 -7.50 -4.95 15.92
CA TRP A 710 -8.44 -4.40 16.89
C TRP A 710 -7.88 -4.33 18.31
N SER A 711 -7.07 -5.30 18.74
CA SER A 711 -6.43 -5.25 20.06
C SER A 711 -5.43 -4.10 20.24
N ALA A 712 -4.90 -3.58 19.14
CA ALA A 712 -3.93 -2.49 19.15
C ALA A 712 -4.52 -1.11 18.79
N LYS A 713 -5.63 -1.07 18.03
CA LYS A 713 -6.14 0.18 17.43
C LYS A 713 -7.64 0.43 17.62
N ALA A 714 -8.33 -0.37 18.44
CA ALA A 714 -9.77 -0.22 18.66
C ALA A 714 -10.13 1.21 19.11
N LEU A 715 -9.40 1.77 20.06
CA LEU A 715 -9.63 3.13 20.54
C LEU A 715 -9.53 4.17 19.42
N THR A 716 -8.54 4.04 18.53
CA THR A 716 -8.40 4.95 17.39
C THR A 716 -9.60 4.87 16.45
N TYR A 717 -10.08 3.67 16.13
CA TYR A 717 -11.26 3.53 15.26
C TYR A 717 -12.54 4.01 15.92
N TYR A 718 -12.69 3.77 17.24
CA TYR A 718 -13.82 4.22 18.04
C TYR A 718 -13.88 5.77 18.05
N THR A 719 -12.83 6.42 18.50
CA THR A 719 -12.80 7.89 18.63
C THR A 719 -12.90 8.59 17.28
N LEU A 720 -12.25 8.06 16.23
CA LEU A 720 -12.38 8.59 14.87
C LEU A 720 -13.82 8.49 14.35
N SER A 721 -14.51 7.36 14.59
CA SER A 721 -15.93 7.23 14.23
C SER A 721 -16.80 8.22 14.99
N LYS A 722 -16.51 8.44 16.29
CA LYS A 722 -17.17 9.47 17.11
C LYS A 722 -16.89 10.88 16.58
N ALA A 723 -15.67 11.19 16.13
CA ALA A 723 -15.38 12.50 15.52
C ALA A 723 -16.24 12.75 14.26
N MET A 724 -16.43 11.71 13.43
CA MET A 724 -17.26 11.83 12.21
C MET A 724 -18.75 11.99 12.49
N TRP A 725 -19.25 11.40 13.58
CA TRP A 725 -20.62 11.58 14.09
C TRP A 725 -20.60 11.84 15.59
N ASN A 726 -20.59 13.10 15.98
CA ASN A 726 -20.54 13.60 17.36
C ASN A 726 -21.74 14.54 17.64
N PRO A 727 -22.96 13.99 17.74
CA PRO A 727 -24.16 14.82 17.90
C PRO A 727 -24.19 15.61 19.22
N ASP A 728 -23.54 15.10 20.25
CA ASP A 728 -23.48 15.77 21.57
C ASP A 728 -22.30 16.75 21.68
N ARG A 729 -21.42 16.79 20.66
CA ARG A 729 -20.22 17.62 20.65
C ARG A 729 -19.28 17.37 21.85
N LEU A 730 -19.09 16.11 22.20
CA LEU A 730 -18.19 15.71 23.27
C LEU A 730 -16.73 15.90 22.87
N SER A 731 -15.88 16.22 23.85
CA SER A 731 -14.44 16.27 23.67
C SER A 731 -13.86 14.86 23.52
N TYR A 732 -12.61 14.76 23.06
CA TYR A 732 -11.88 13.50 23.03
C TYR A 732 -11.78 12.87 24.43
N ASP A 733 -11.49 13.69 25.44
CA ASP A 733 -11.34 13.19 26.82
C ASP A 733 -12.65 12.65 27.38
N ASP A 734 -13.78 13.35 27.17
CA ASP A 734 -15.11 12.85 27.57
C ASP A 734 -15.46 11.52 26.89
N ILE A 735 -15.08 11.35 25.63
CA ILE A 735 -15.32 10.10 24.86
C ILE A 735 -14.44 8.97 25.38
N VAL A 736 -13.16 9.22 25.69
CA VAL A 736 -12.23 8.23 26.22
C VAL A 736 -12.61 7.83 27.65
N ASP A 737 -13.01 8.79 28.48
CA ASP A 737 -13.50 8.52 29.84
C ASP A 737 -14.73 7.61 29.81
N ASP A 738 -15.70 7.90 28.93
CA ASP A 738 -16.87 7.06 28.76
C ASP A 738 -16.52 5.66 28.22
N TYR A 739 -15.60 5.57 27.25
CA TYR A 739 -15.08 4.32 26.71
C TYR A 739 -14.45 3.44 27.80
N CYS A 740 -13.58 4.03 28.64
CA CYS A 740 -12.89 3.30 29.70
C CYS A 740 -13.87 2.91 30.82
N ARG A 741 -14.65 3.86 31.33
CA ARG A 741 -15.60 3.62 32.41
C ARG A 741 -16.65 2.55 32.04
N THR A 742 -17.26 2.69 30.87
CA THR A 742 -18.33 1.76 30.47
C THR A 742 -17.76 0.41 30.02
N GLY A 743 -16.61 0.40 29.37
CA GLY A 743 -16.00 -0.82 28.85
C GLY A 743 -15.26 -1.66 29.89
N PHE A 744 -14.71 -1.02 30.92
CA PHE A 744 -13.77 -1.66 31.83
C PHE A 744 -14.10 -1.48 33.31
N GLY A 745 -15.22 -0.84 33.69
CA GLY A 745 -15.74 -0.79 35.05
C GLY A 745 -14.65 -0.44 36.09
N ASP A 746 -14.42 -1.33 37.08
CA ASP A 746 -13.43 -1.14 38.12
C ASP A 746 -11.98 -1.06 37.59
N ALA A 747 -11.71 -1.59 36.41
CA ALA A 747 -10.40 -1.51 35.77
C ALA A 747 -10.21 -0.21 34.93
N ALA A 748 -11.21 0.68 34.87
CA ALA A 748 -11.24 1.80 33.95
C ALA A 748 -10.05 2.76 34.08
N GLU A 749 -9.65 3.12 35.30
CA GLU A 749 -8.55 4.04 35.55
C GLU A 749 -7.19 3.47 35.07
N TYR A 750 -6.98 2.17 35.28
CA TYR A 750 -5.78 1.49 34.80
C TYR A 750 -5.76 1.44 33.25
N VAL A 751 -6.88 1.14 32.62
CA VAL A 751 -6.99 1.10 31.17
C VAL A 751 -6.83 2.51 30.56
N LYS A 752 -7.38 3.52 31.21
CA LYS A 752 -7.15 4.91 30.81
C LYS A 752 -5.67 5.29 30.91
N LYS A 753 -4.99 4.92 32.00
CA LYS A 753 -3.55 5.10 32.19
C LYS A 753 -2.76 4.40 31.08
N TYR A 754 -3.12 3.15 30.73
CA TYR A 754 -2.50 2.41 29.63
C TYR A 754 -2.59 3.18 28.29
N PHE A 755 -3.77 3.69 27.95
CA PHE A 755 -3.94 4.47 26.71
C PHE A 755 -3.21 5.81 26.75
N THR A 756 -3.16 6.47 27.92
CA THR A 756 -2.40 7.73 28.10
C THR A 756 -0.91 7.49 27.90
N GLU A 757 -0.34 6.43 28.46
CA GLU A 757 1.09 6.13 28.28
C GLU A 757 1.40 5.78 26.80
N LEU A 758 0.54 5.06 26.11
CA LEU A 758 0.70 4.84 24.66
C LEU A 758 0.63 6.15 23.86
N GLU A 759 -0.23 7.11 24.26
CA GLU A 759 -0.32 8.44 23.64
C GLU A 759 0.96 9.24 23.88
N ASN A 760 1.51 9.18 25.10
CA ASN A 760 2.75 9.85 25.48
C ASN A 760 3.94 9.31 24.67
N ILE A 761 4.06 7.99 24.55
CA ILE A 761 5.10 7.33 23.73
C ILE A 761 4.97 7.77 22.27
N TYR A 762 3.76 7.73 21.73
CA TYR A 762 3.52 8.14 20.34
C TYR A 762 3.87 9.60 20.10
N THR A 763 3.47 10.47 21.02
CA THR A 763 3.70 11.91 20.94
C THR A 763 5.19 12.24 20.98
N ARG A 764 5.97 11.59 21.86
CA ARG A 764 7.43 11.75 21.89
C ARG A 764 8.09 11.30 20.60
N ALA A 765 7.71 10.14 20.07
CA ALA A 765 8.27 9.63 18.81
C ALA A 765 7.96 10.58 17.63
N ALA A 766 6.75 11.14 17.56
CA ALA A 766 6.36 12.09 16.51
C ALA A 766 7.09 13.44 16.64
N ALA A 767 7.24 13.95 17.85
CA ALA A 767 7.95 15.21 18.12
C ALA A 767 9.45 15.10 17.85
N ARG A 768 10.07 13.97 18.20
CA ARG A 768 11.48 13.66 17.93
C ARG A 768 11.75 13.20 16.52
N GLU A 769 10.72 12.96 15.74
CA GLU A 769 10.77 12.44 14.36
C GLU A 769 11.57 11.14 14.22
N CYS A 770 11.65 10.32 15.28
CA CYS A 770 12.36 9.05 15.34
C CYS A 770 11.46 7.86 14.97
N ASP A 771 11.98 6.64 14.98
CA ASP A 771 11.16 5.43 14.84
C ASP A 771 10.33 5.21 16.12
N TYR A 772 9.11 4.67 15.99
CA TYR A 772 8.25 4.41 17.15
C TYR A 772 8.92 3.49 18.19
N CYS A 773 9.69 2.49 17.74
CA CYS A 773 10.38 1.56 18.62
C CYS A 773 11.55 2.20 19.40
N ASP A 774 12.01 3.40 19.02
CA ASP A 774 13.00 4.13 19.83
C ASP A 774 12.39 4.68 21.13
N GLU A 775 11.06 4.92 21.16
CA GLU A 775 10.30 5.34 22.34
C GLU A 775 9.49 4.20 22.99
N PHE A 776 9.01 3.24 22.18
CA PHE A 776 8.27 2.06 22.62
C PHE A 776 9.25 0.93 22.92
N THR A 777 10.08 1.13 23.95
CA THR A 777 11.15 0.22 24.37
C THR A 777 10.61 -0.99 25.15
N VAL A 778 11.42 -2.05 25.29
CA VAL A 778 11.07 -3.23 26.11
C VAL A 778 10.72 -2.81 27.55
N GLN A 779 11.48 -1.89 28.13
CA GLN A 779 11.21 -1.37 29.48
C GLN A 779 9.81 -0.68 29.56
N LYS A 780 9.46 0.16 28.58
CA LYS A 780 8.13 0.77 28.52
C LYS A 780 7.01 -0.25 28.34
N ILE A 781 7.29 -1.31 27.61
CA ILE A 781 6.34 -2.41 27.44
C ILE A 781 6.10 -3.14 28.77
N GLU A 782 7.14 -3.37 29.56
CA GLU A 782 7.02 -3.98 30.89
C GLU A 782 6.21 -3.11 31.86
N GLU A 783 6.39 -1.79 31.82
CA GLU A 783 5.55 -0.84 32.56
C GLU A 783 4.07 -0.94 32.13
N LEU A 784 3.80 -1.06 30.83
CA LEU A 784 2.44 -1.23 30.27
C LEU A 784 1.84 -2.60 30.62
N GLU A 785 2.63 -3.67 30.61
CA GLU A 785 2.23 -5.01 31.06
C GLU A 785 1.79 -4.98 32.52
N LYS A 786 2.52 -4.27 33.39
CA LYS A 786 2.15 -4.09 34.80
C LYS A 786 0.82 -3.35 34.94
N ILE A 787 0.61 -2.26 34.22
CA ILE A 787 -0.66 -1.50 34.25
C ILE A 787 -1.84 -2.43 33.86
N LEU A 788 -1.67 -3.26 32.82
CA LEU A 788 -2.75 -4.19 32.41
C LEU A 788 -2.95 -5.35 33.42
N ALA A 789 -1.89 -5.80 34.08
CA ALA A 789 -2.00 -6.78 35.17
C ALA A 789 -2.76 -6.21 36.37
N ASP A 790 -2.44 -4.95 36.77
CA ASP A 790 -3.16 -4.22 37.82
C ASP A 790 -4.64 -4.04 37.42
N ALA A 791 -4.93 -3.71 36.15
CA ALA A 791 -6.29 -3.62 35.62
C ALA A 791 -7.08 -4.92 35.76
N LYS A 792 -6.45 -6.09 35.49
CA LYS A 792 -7.08 -7.39 35.67
C LYS A 792 -7.36 -7.72 37.13
N SER A 793 -6.45 -7.30 38.02
CA SER A 793 -6.56 -7.55 39.46
C SER A 793 -7.65 -6.66 40.10
N ALA A 794 -7.92 -5.49 39.52
CA ALA A 794 -8.90 -4.52 40.03
C ALA A 794 -10.36 -4.97 39.82
N THR A 795 -10.64 -6.03 39.09
CA THR A 795 -12.01 -6.49 38.81
C THR A 795 -12.20 -7.98 39.01
N SER A 796 -13.38 -8.39 39.44
CA SER A 796 -13.82 -9.80 39.44
C SER A 796 -14.59 -10.18 38.17
N ASP A 797 -15.07 -9.19 37.38
CA ASP A 797 -15.89 -9.40 36.18
C ASP A 797 -15.12 -10.12 35.08
N ALA A 798 -15.60 -11.28 34.63
CA ALA A 798 -14.95 -12.11 33.64
C ALA A 798 -14.89 -11.43 32.26
N ASP A 799 -15.92 -10.67 31.85
CA ASP A 799 -15.96 -9.97 30.59
C ASP A 799 -14.96 -8.80 30.57
N ILE A 800 -14.81 -8.09 31.71
CA ILE A 800 -13.81 -7.02 31.86
C ILE A 800 -12.41 -7.63 31.78
N LYS A 801 -12.14 -8.73 32.52
CA LYS A 801 -10.86 -9.45 32.41
C LYS A 801 -10.53 -9.87 30.98
N ALA A 802 -11.53 -10.37 30.25
CA ALA A 802 -11.35 -10.77 28.85
C ALA A 802 -11.07 -9.56 27.94
N ARG A 803 -11.66 -8.38 28.19
CA ARG A 803 -11.36 -7.14 27.47
C ARG A 803 -9.95 -6.63 27.77
N VAL A 804 -9.48 -6.71 29.01
CA VAL A 804 -8.08 -6.40 29.35
C VAL A 804 -7.13 -7.37 28.65
N GLN A 805 -7.43 -8.69 28.66
CA GLN A 805 -6.67 -9.71 27.93
C GLN A 805 -6.57 -9.39 26.43
N PHE A 806 -7.64 -8.84 25.86
CA PHE A 806 -7.62 -8.43 24.44
C PHE A 806 -6.60 -7.31 24.19
N LEU A 807 -6.43 -6.36 25.10
CA LEU A 807 -5.39 -5.33 25.02
C LEU A 807 -3.98 -5.93 25.20
N GLU A 808 -3.82 -6.91 26.10
CA GLU A 808 -2.54 -7.60 26.29
C GLU A 808 -2.07 -8.33 25.02
N TYR A 809 -2.97 -8.90 24.23
CA TYR A 809 -2.62 -9.47 22.93
C TYR A 809 -2.01 -8.43 22.00
N GLY A 810 -2.51 -7.20 22.00
CA GLY A 810 -1.93 -6.08 21.27
C GLY A 810 -0.53 -5.74 21.73
N LEU A 811 -0.35 -5.69 23.04
CA LEU A 811 0.93 -5.35 23.66
C LEU A 811 1.99 -6.43 23.39
N ALA A 812 1.64 -7.72 23.47
CA ALA A 812 2.52 -8.83 23.17
C ALA A 812 3.03 -8.80 21.71
N VAL A 813 2.16 -8.47 20.75
CA VAL A 813 2.57 -8.26 19.34
C VAL A 813 3.52 -7.05 19.24
N GLY A 814 3.28 -6.00 20.00
CA GLY A 814 4.17 -4.85 20.11
C GLY A 814 5.56 -5.24 20.63
N LYS A 815 5.62 -6.10 21.66
CA LYS A 815 6.88 -6.60 22.24
C LYS A 815 7.74 -7.34 21.21
N PHE A 816 7.12 -8.21 20.40
CA PHE A 816 7.81 -8.85 19.27
C PHE A 816 8.35 -7.82 18.27
N SER A 817 7.56 -6.80 17.94
CA SER A 817 7.96 -5.76 16.98
C SER A 817 9.18 -4.98 17.48
N THR A 818 9.20 -4.62 18.76
CA THR A 818 10.33 -3.91 19.39
C THR A 818 11.58 -4.78 19.43
N LYS A 819 11.47 -6.03 19.92
CA LYS A 819 12.60 -6.95 19.93
C LYS A 819 13.21 -7.22 18.56
N LEU A 820 12.37 -7.33 17.52
CA LEU A 820 12.80 -7.46 16.13
C LEU A 820 13.50 -6.19 15.64
N TYR A 821 12.99 -5.02 16.03
CA TYR A 821 13.63 -3.74 15.72
C TYR A 821 15.03 -3.64 16.36
N ASP A 822 15.15 -3.96 17.65
CA ASP A 822 16.41 -3.90 18.41
C ASP A 822 17.45 -4.86 17.85
N ALA A 823 17.10 -6.12 17.61
CA ALA A 823 17.97 -7.12 17.01
C ALA A 823 18.50 -6.67 15.64
N ARG A 824 17.64 -6.03 14.85
CA ARG A 824 18.02 -5.49 13.54
C ARG A 824 18.92 -4.26 13.65
N LYS A 825 18.64 -3.35 14.59
CA LYS A 825 19.44 -2.15 14.88
C LYS A 825 20.85 -2.54 15.35
N ALA A 826 20.92 -3.59 16.19
CA ALA A 826 22.20 -4.20 16.64
C ALA A 826 22.89 -5.06 15.57
N ASN A 827 22.30 -5.23 14.37
CA ASN A 827 22.79 -6.14 13.32
C ASN A 827 22.91 -7.61 13.75
N ASP A 828 22.19 -8.01 14.81
CA ASP A 828 22.12 -9.40 15.27
C ASP A 828 21.10 -10.20 14.45
N MET A 829 21.55 -10.68 13.31
CA MET A 829 20.69 -11.43 12.39
C MET A 829 20.35 -12.85 12.87
N LYS A 830 21.08 -13.38 13.86
CA LYS A 830 20.78 -14.69 14.47
C LYS A 830 19.53 -14.55 15.35
N THR A 831 19.57 -13.64 16.31
CA THR A 831 18.41 -13.30 17.18
C THR A 831 17.22 -12.82 16.35
N TYR A 832 17.43 -11.97 15.35
CA TYR A 832 16.37 -11.51 14.46
C TYR A 832 15.59 -12.65 13.78
N LYS A 833 16.31 -13.67 13.25
CA LYS A 833 15.68 -14.84 12.60
C LYS A 833 14.93 -15.74 13.60
N ALA A 834 15.49 -15.94 14.79
CA ALA A 834 14.82 -16.69 15.86
C ALA A 834 13.52 -16.01 16.27
N LEU A 835 13.57 -14.74 16.62
CA LEU A 835 12.40 -13.92 16.96
C LEU A 835 11.35 -13.90 15.85
N GLN A 836 11.78 -13.85 14.58
CA GLN A 836 10.85 -13.86 13.44
C GLN A 836 10.08 -15.19 13.35
N LYS A 837 10.73 -16.32 13.68
CA LYS A 837 10.09 -17.64 13.74
C LYS A 837 9.07 -17.70 14.88
N GLU A 838 9.45 -17.28 16.08
CA GLU A 838 8.59 -17.23 17.27
C GLU A 838 7.37 -16.30 17.03
N TYR A 839 7.61 -15.12 16.48
CA TYR A 839 6.57 -14.17 16.16
C TYR A 839 5.52 -14.74 15.20
N LYS A 840 5.94 -15.45 14.15
CA LYS A 840 5.02 -16.10 13.21
C LYS A 840 4.19 -17.19 13.90
N ALA A 841 4.81 -18.00 14.75
CA ALA A 841 4.10 -19.02 15.53
C ALA A 841 3.08 -18.39 16.48
N TYR A 842 3.46 -17.33 17.19
CA TYR A 842 2.56 -16.56 18.06
C TYR A 842 1.36 -15.98 17.29
N LEU A 843 1.58 -15.38 16.14
CA LEU A 843 0.51 -14.80 15.31
C LEU A 843 -0.49 -15.87 14.81
N ARG A 844 -0.01 -17.07 14.45
CA ARG A 844 -0.89 -18.19 14.05
C ARG A 844 -1.76 -18.65 15.23
N LYS A 845 -1.15 -18.83 16.40
CA LYS A 845 -1.85 -19.17 17.65
C LYS A 845 -2.92 -18.11 17.96
N LEU A 846 -2.52 -16.83 17.96
CA LEU A 846 -3.43 -15.72 18.25
C LEU A 846 -4.60 -15.62 17.26
N ALA A 847 -4.39 -15.94 15.99
CA ALA A 847 -5.45 -15.92 14.97
C ALA A 847 -6.53 -16.99 15.24
N ALA A 848 -6.19 -18.08 15.90
CA ALA A 848 -7.14 -19.12 16.32
C ALA A 848 -7.83 -18.75 17.65
N GLU A 849 -7.09 -18.26 18.63
CA GLU A 849 -7.57 -17.98 19.99
C GLU A 849 -8.36 -16.65 20.06
N SER A 850 -7.90 -15.62 19.38
CA SER A 850 -8.49 -14.29 19.36
C SER A 850 -8.51 -13.72 17.94
N PRO A 851 -9.42 -14.19 17.08
CA PRO A 851 -9.41 -13.93 15.65
C PRO A 851 -9.50 -12.45 15.26
N LEU A 852 -10.02 -11.60 16.16
CA LEU A 852 -10.15 -10.17 15.93
C LEU A 852 -8.93 -9.37 16.35
N SER A 853 -8.04 -9.92 17.20
CA SER A 853 -6.87 -9.21 17.68
C SER A 853 -6.00 -8.74 16.52
N TYR A 854 -5.68 -9.66 15.59
CA TYR A 854 -4.88 -9.35 14.40
C TYR A 854 -5.39 -10.08 13.16
N SER A 855 -5.29 -9.43 12.02
CA SER A 855 -5.57 -10.03 10.72
C SER A 855 -4.27 -10.54 10.09
N LEU A 856 -4.09 -11.85 9.98
CA LEU A 856 -2.91 -12.45 9.32
C LEU A 856 -2.78 -12.02 7.86
N SER A 857 -3.90 -11.85 7.14
CA SER A 857 -3.91 -11.36 5.77
C SER A 857 -3.35 -9.94 5.66
N SER A 858 -3.59 -9.09 6.65
CA SER A 858 -3.11 -7.72 6.71
C SER A 858 -1.68 -7.62 7.24
N LEU A 859 -1.27 -8.51 8.13
CA LEU A 859 0.11 -8.55 8.65
C LEU A 859 1.14 -8.75 7.54
N GLY A 860 0.82 -9.56 6.53
CA GLY A 860 1.66 -9.75 5.36
C GLY A 860 1.94 -8.49 4.56
N PHE A 861 1.10 -7.47 4.67
CA PHE A 861 1.30 -6.15 4.04
C PHE A 861 1.99 -5.15 4.93
N ASN A 862 1.84 -5.28 6.25
CA ASN A 862 1.97 -4.16 7.16
C ASN A 862 3.04 -4.34 8.24
N THR A 863 3.80 -5.42 8.20
CA THR A 863 4.88 -5.62 9.16
C THR A 863 6.23 -5.36 8.51
N ARG A 864 6.80 -4.19 8.82
CA ARG A 864 8.13 -3.75 8.41
C ARG A 864 9.22 -4.79 8.73
N PHE A 865 8.98 -5.65 9.72
CA PHE A 865 9.94 -6.59 10.27
C PHE A 865 9.77 -8.03 9.79
N LEU A 866 8.65 -8.40 9.17
CA LEU A 866 8.45 -9.75 8.67
C LEU A 866 9.16 -10.05 7.33
N TYR A 867 9.54 -9.01 6.56
CA TYR A 867 9.85 -9.19 5.14
C TYR A 867 11.07 -8.45 4.60
N ARG A 868 11.85 -7.77 5.42
CA ARG A 868 13.09 -7.09 4.96
C ARG A 868 14.34 -7.75 5.46
#